data_74064382a16aad346ebc281537b66df9
#
_entry.id   74064382a16aad346ebc281537b66df9
#
_cell.length_a   1.000
_cell.length_b   1.000
_cell.length_c   1.000
_cell.angle_alpha   90.00
_cell.angle_beta   90.00
_cell.angle_gamma   90.00
#
_symmetry.space_group_name_H-M   'P 1'
#
loop_
_entity.id
_entity.type
_entity.pdbx_description
1 polymer ?
#
loop_
_entity_poly.entity_id
_entity_poly.type
_entity_poly.pdbx_seq_one_letter_code
_entity_poly.pdbx_strand_id
1 'polypeptide(L)'
;MTFWRKRVGQRWLGAALSALLTLLLGLALYFSKAGEWAIFLSYDIPFAIREREIPTNAVIIYLDDASHNFMNQLKNQPWDRSLHANLLQRLTDAGASAVVFDMIFSDPWVEKPDRKVSKSTDEIFADAIRTNGRVVLGGSIEHEGKLVTTDKPLPILRNAAADWGLVHYHSEALGPRQHLETIEELPSLSWAAAKIMQAPVTKNSTQDAVRRWINYYGPPGSLPSISYMKAYDGRDVDPDFFRNKAVFIGSRQTVGLTGAGKDEFPTAFTWYLRTHSPGVEIHATVFLNLLRQDWLTRFPKWAEIFLIVLFGVGAGFGLSTLYSRLATAAALLAGMGVLLAAWIFFRYQLVWFAWLILLAELLFALIWSWGYNSIQAYAERKILEHSLALHLPARRVKQILKSPELLAPSAEKQEVSLMFTDIADWSTISDRVAPDRLFKHLNRYFEKTIPCVHKEDGMVLQLIGDAIFALWNAPEPQPNHQERACAAALKLRDELVEFESGNENYPLRTRVGLHCGPVSVGNCGSAERLVYTALGAETNMAARLEGLNKYLGTQILASDRIVTEAVEEKFTWRCMGRFKLKGSDRVLEIYELLDTRDKEEHSRAWRKLFSNGLRHFQHQEWEEAVAAFSQVILERKEDGPSRFYLRKIEAMRQEKLPEKWFGEISMDEK
;
A
#
# COMPACT_ATOMS: atom_id res chain seq x y z
N MET A 1 -20.37 -22.25 -10.94
CA MET A 1 -19.19 -23.03 -10.52
C MET A 1 -17.87 -22.59 -11.17
N THR A 2 -17.82 -22.21 -12.44
CA THR A 2 -16.60 -21.79 -13.17
C THR A 2 -15.98 -20.49 -12.65
N PHE A 3 -16.77 -19.53 -12.19
CA PHE A 3 -16.31 -18.23 -11.66
C PHE A 3 -15.57 -18.39 -10.30
N TRP A 4 -16.08 -19.22 -9.41
CA TRP A 4 -15.45 -19.54 -8.11
C TRP A 4 -14.11 -20.28 -8.28
N ARG A 5 -14.02 -21.22 -9.22
CA ARG A 5 -12.77 -21.95 -9.52
C ARG A 5 -11.66 -21.03 -10.06
N LYS A 6 -12.00 -20.06 -10.92
CA LYS A 6 -11.04 -19.05 -11.41
C LYS A 6 -10.54 -18.14 -10.27
N ARG A 7 -11.40 -17.74 -9.33
CA ARG A 7 -11.02 -16.91 -8.17
C ARG A 7 -10.07 -17.62 -7.21
N VAL A 8 -10.36 -18.87 -6.88
CA VAL A 8 -9.47 -19.67 -6.02
C VAL A 8 -8.10 -19.82 -6.69
N GLY A 9 -8.05 -20.11 -8.00
CA GLY A 9 -6.81 -20.22 -8.75
C GLY A 9 -5.97 -18.93 -8.74
N GLN A 10 -6.60 -17.76 -8.87
CA GLN A 10 -5.89 -16.46 -8.84
C GLN A 10 -5.30 -16.13 -7.47
N ARG A 11 -5.99 -16.44 -6.37
CA ARG A 11 -5.45 -16.27 -5.02
C ARG A 11 -4.23 -17.15 -4.77
N TRP A 12 -4.27 -18.41 -5.19
CA TRP A 12 -3.14 -19.33 -5.07
C TRP A 12 -1.94 -18.90 -5.92
N LEU A 13 -2.18 -18.39 -7.12
CA LEU A 13 -1.15 -17.83 -7.98
C LEU A 13 -0.49 -16.59 -7.36
N GLY A 14 -1.27 -15.67 -6.80
CA GLY A 14 -0.76 -14.50 -6.09
C GLY A 14 0.06 -14.86 -4.86
N ALA A 15 -0.37 -15.86 -4.09
CA ALA A 15 0.36 -16.37 -2.94
C ALA A 15 1.67 -17.06 -3.33
N ALA A 16 1.65 -17.86 -4.40
CA ALA A 16 2.85 -18.52 -4.93
C ALA A 16 3.88 -17.51 -5.45
N LEU A 17 3.42 -16.45 -6.15
CA LEU A 17 4.29 -15.36 -6.60
C LEU A 17 4.88 -14.59 -5.43
N SER A 18 4.08 -14.30 -4.40
CA SER A 18 4.55 -13.69 -3.16
C SER A 18 5.65 -14.52 -2.49
N ALA A 19 5.41 -15.83 -2.36
CA ALA A 19 6.40 -16.75 -1.79
C ALA A 19 7.71 -16.75 -2.57
N LEU A 20 7.62 -16.82 -3.91
CA LEU A 20 8.80 -16.77 -4.77
C LEU A 20 9.57 -15.45 -4.64
N LEU A 21 8.88 -14.32 -4.70
CA LEU A 21 9.53 -13.00 -4.61
C LEU A 21 10.12 -12.75 -3.23
N THR A 22 9.44 -13.16 -2.15
CA THR A 22 9.96 -13.04 -0.78
C THR A 22 11.22 -13.89 -0.60
N LEU A 23 11.21 -15.14 -1.06
CA LEU A 23 12.37 -16.00 -1.06
C LEU A 23 13.55 -15.42 -1.86
N LEU A 24 13.28 -14.92 -3.07
CA LEU A 24 14.32 -14.30 -3.90
C LEU A 24 14.92 -13.07 -3.23
N LEU A 25 14.11 -12.26 -2.56
CA LEU A 25 14.60 -11.11 -1.77
C LEU A 25 15.51 -11.58 -0.63
N GLY A 26 15.09 -12.56 0.16
CA GLY A 26 15.90 -13.10 1.27
C GLY A 26 17.24 -13.63 0.80
N LEU A 27 17.25 -14.43 -0.26
CA LEU A 27 18.50 -14.95 -0.85
C LEU A 27 19.36 -13.84 -1.46
N ALA A 28 18.74 -12.88 -2.17
CA ALA A 28 19.48 -11.74 -2.72
C ALA A 28 20.14 -10.90 -1.62
N LEU A 29 19.44 -10.64 -0.52
CA LEU A 29 20.03 -9.96 0.64
C LEU A 29 21.16 -10.79 1.24
N TYR A 30 20.97 -12.09 1.43
CA TYR A 30 21.98 -12.96 2.06
C TYR A 30 23.29 -13.02 1.30
N PHE A 31 23.25 -13.03 -0.05
CA PHE A 31 24.43 -13.14 -0.91
C PHE A 31 24.95 -11.80 -1.44
N SER A 32 24.29 -10.68 -1.18
CA SER A 32 24.71 -9.36 -1.66
C SER A 32 25.56 -8.61 -0.64
N LYS A 33 26.43 -7.70 -1.14
CA LYS A 33 27.15 -6.75 -0.28
C LYS A 33 26.22 -5.84 0.53
N ALA A 34 25.05 -5.49 -0.02
CA ALA A 34 24.06 -4.71 0.70
C ALA A 34 23.46 -5.46 1.89
N GLY A 35 23.28 -6.77 1.77
CA GLY A 35 22.78 -7.60 2.86
C GLY A 35 23.84 -7.95 3.90
N GLU A 36 25.11 -7.86 3.57
CA GLU A 36 26.21 -8.06 4.52
C GLU A 36 26.08 -7.12 5.72
N TRP A 37 25.67 -5.88 5.50
CA TRP A 37 25.39 -4.93 6.56
C TRP A 37 24.25 -5.42 7.51
N ALA A 38 23.17 -5.99 6.96
CA ALA A 38 22.09 -6.55 7.77
C ALA A 38 22.55 -7.78 8.57
N ILE A 39 23.44 -8.60 8.00
CA ILE A 39 24.06 -9.73 8.68
C ILE A 39 24.88 -9.23 9.87
N PHE A 40 25.74 -8.23 9.69
CA PHE A 40 26.55 -7.68 10.79
C PHE A 40 25.70 -7.00 11.85
N LEU A 41 24.66 -6.26 11.47
CA LEU A 41 23.73 -5.70 12.44
C LEU A 41 22.97 -6.79 13.23
N SER A 42 22.69 -7.94 12.64
CA SER A 42 22.12 -9.08 13.35
C SER A 42 23.01 -9.59 14.49
N TYR A 43 24.34 -9.43 14.32
CA TYR A 43 25.30 -9.69 15.37
C TYR A 43 25.44 -8.52 16.37
N ASP A 44 25.46 -7.26 15.89
CA ASP A 44 25.76 -6.09 16.70
C ASP A 44 24.59 -5.66 17.63
N ILE A 45 23.35 -5.68 17.14
CA ILE A 45 22.19 -5.18 17.88
C ILE A 45 22.00 -5.84 19.25
N PRO A 46 22.14 -7.18 19.40
CA PRO A 46 21.96 -7.82 20.68
C PRO A 46 22.90 -7.31 21.80
N PHE A 47 24.10 -6.82 21.43
CA PHE A 47 25.02 -6.24 22.43
C PHE A 47 24.49 -4.95 23.05
N ALA A 48 23.70 -4.18 22.33
CA ALA A 48 23.13 -2.92 22.83
C ALA A 48 22.10 -3.14 23.97
N ILE A 49 21.48 -4.34 24.01
CA ILE A 49 20.36 -4.66 24.92
C ILE A 49 20.84 -5.58 26.05
N ARG A 50 21.98 -6.25 25.84
CA ARG A 50 22.46 -7.29 26.73
C ARG A 50 23.28 -6.73 27.90
N GLU A 51 22.78 -6.84 29.08
CA GLU A 51 23.59 -6.67 30.30
C GLU A 51 24.43 -7.94 30.56
N ARG A 52 25.71 -7.76 30.83
CA ARG A 52 26.63 -8.83 31.23
C ARG A 52 27.45 -8.45 32.42
N GLU A 53 27.83 -9.48 33.17
CA GLU A 53 28.86 -9.39 34.18
C GLU A 53 30.22 -9.19 33.50
N ILE A 54 30.92 -8.13 33.88
CA ILE A 54 32.21 -7.79 33.35
C ILE A 54 33.28 -8.69 34.00
N PRO A 55 34.04 -9.48 33.21
CA PRO A 55 35.07 -10.34 33.78
C PRO A 55 36.18 -9.54 34.44
N THR A 56 36.64 -10.00 35.58
CA THR A 56 37.75 -9.38 36.31
C THR A 56 39.08 -10.10 36.19
N ASN A 57 39.18 -11.16 35.35
CA ASN A 57 40.35 -11.92 35.14
C ASN A 57 41.45 -11.21 34.28
N ALA A 58 41.10 -10.09 33.66
CA ALA A 58 42.00 -9.24 32.93
C ALA A 58 41.90 -7.80 33.43
N VAL A 59 43.01 -7.07 33.33
CA VAL A 59 43.13 -5.65 33.65
C VAL A 59 43.90 -4.98 32.48
N ILE A 60 43.49 -3.78 32.13
CA ILE A 60 44.12 -3.01 31.07
C ILE A 60 44.89 -1.82 31.67
N ILE A 61 46.13 -1.66 31.27
CA ILE A 61 46.95 -0.48 31.58
C ILE A 61 47.04 0.33 30.30
N TYR A 62 46.46 1.51 30.31
CA TYR A 62 46.44 2.40 29.14
C TYR A 62 47.63 3.34 29.14
N LEU A 63 48.40 3.35 28.06
CA LEU A 63 49.31 4.44 27.72
C LEU A 63 48.44 5.60 27.17
N ASP A 64 47.95 6.39 28.08
CA ASP A 64 47.10 7.56 27.79
C ASP A 64 47.92 8.85 27.76
N ASP A 65 47.27 9.97 27.36
CA ASP A 65 47.90 11.28 27.27
C ASP A 65 48.48 11.78 28.62
N ALA A 66 47.81 11.41 29.72
CA ALA A 66 48.30 11.73 31.08
C ALA A 66 49.62 11.04 31.38
N SER A 67 49.75 9.77 30.97
CA SER A 67 50.97 8.96 31.11
C SER A 67 52.13 9.50 30.28
N HIS A 68 51.87 9.91 29.01
CA HIS A 68 52.87 10.55 28.18
C HIS A 68 53.43 11.80 28.82
N ASN A 69 52.58 12.65 29.33
CA ASN A 69 52.99 13.92 30.01
C ASN A 69 53.72 13.64 31.30
N PHE A 70 53.23 12.76 32.17
CA PHE A 70 53.86 12.44 33.45
C PHE A 70 55.21 11.79 33.29
N MET A 71 55.39 10.88 32.33
CA MET A 71 56.63 10.16 32.06
C MET A 71 57.58 10.98 31.17
N ASN A 72 57.15 12.15 30.71
CA ASN A 72 57.92 12.98 29.78
C ASN A 72 58.34 12.20 28.50
N GLN A 73 57.40 11.40 27.96
CA GLN A 73 57.62 10.59 26.76
C GLN A 73 56.84 11.20 25.58
N LEU A 74 57.44 11.23 24.41
CA LEU A 74 56.79 11.73 23.20
C LEU A 74 55.81 10.70 22.66
N LYS A 75 54.67 11.16 22.15
CA LYS A 75 53.57 10.26 21.63
C LYS A 75 54.01 9.43 20.40
N ASN A 76 54.90 9.95 19.60
CA ASN A 76 55.30 9.32 18.33
C ASN A 76 56.70 8.70 18.37
N GLN A 77 57.22 8.46 19.57
CA GLN A 77 58.52 7.82 19.75
C GLN A 77 58.40 6.64 20.71
N PRO A 78 59.26 5.61 20.54
CA PRO A 78 59.34 4.52 21.51
C PRO A 78 59.64 5.07 22.90
N TRP A 79 59.03 4.51 23.92
CA TRP A 79 59.29 4.86 25.31
C TRP A 79 60.58 4.23 25.84
N ASP A 80 61.22 4.90 26.77
CA ASP A 80 62.36 4.37 27.46
C ASP A 80 62.04 3.00 28.09
N ARG A 81 62.79 1.99 27.71
CA ARG A 81 62.55 0.59 28.12
C ARG A 81 62.66 0.39 29.62
N SER A 82 63.43 1.23 30.31
CA SER A 82 63.57 1.22 31.77
C SER A 82 62.22 1.48 32.48
N LEU A 83 61.34 2.30 31.88
CA LEU A 83 60.01 2.53 32.42
C LEU A 83 59.16 1.26 32.39
N HIS A 84 59.20 0.54 31.29
CA HIS A 84 58.51 -0.75 31.18
C HIS A 84 59.10 -1.79 32.12
N ALA A 85 60.42 -1.82 32.31
CA ALA A 85 61.09 -2.71 33.28
C ALA A 85 60.64 -2.44 34.71
N ASN A 86 60.57 -1.16 35.13
CA ASN A 86 60.11 -0.79 36.47
C ASN A 86 58.62 -1.10 36.66
N LEU A 87 57.74 -0.85 35.69
CA LEU A 87 56.35 -1.25 35.77
C LEU A 87 56.22 -2.77 35.87
N LEU A 88 56.95 -3.52 35.06
CA LEU A 88 56.94 -4.98 35.05
C LEU A 88 57.37 -5.56 36.40
N GLN A 89 58.38 -4.98 37.05
CA GLN A 89 58.80 -5.41 38.40
C GLN A 89 57.64 -5.22 39.41
N ARG A 90 56.95 -4.05 39.38
CA ARG A 90 55.78 -3.79 40.25
C ARG A 90 54.66 -4.78 39.99
N LEU A 91 54.35 -5.09 38.71
CA LEU A 91 53.30 -6.07 38.36
C LEU A 91 53.67 -7.48 38.85
N THR A 92 54.99 -7.79 38.83
CA THR A 92 55.52 -9.05 39.35
C THR A 92 55.31 -9.11 40.86
N ASP A 93 55.67 -8.06 41.58
CA ASP A 93 55.48 -7.95 43.05
C ASP A 93 54.01 -7.95 43.45
N ALA A 94 53.12 -7.39 42.64
CA ALA A 94 51.69 -7.41 42.83
C ALA A 94 51.04 -8.76 42.46
N GLY A 95 51.78 -9.73 41.97
CA GLY A 95 51.29 -11.08 41.68
C GLY A 95 50.45 -11.19 40.42
N ALA A 96 50.73 -10.40 39.39
CA ALA A 96 50.11 -10.55 38.06
C ALA A 96 50.44 -11.93 37.47
N SER A 97 49.41 -12.62 36.96
CA SER A 97 49.58 -13.99 36.38
C SER A 97 50.16 -14.01 34.98
N ALA A 98 49.98 -12.96 34.22
CA ALA A 98 50.62 -12.73 32.93
C ALA A 98 50.68 -11.23 32.63
N VAL A 99 51.68 -10.77 31.90
CA VAL A 99 51.79 -9.38 31.42
C VAL A 99 51.94 -9.40 29.91
N VAL A 100 51.04 -8.70 29.23
CA VAL A 100 50.90 -8.71 27.78
C VAL A 100 51.12 -7.29 27.25
N PHE A 101 52.15 -7.10 26.45
CA PHE A 101 52.43 -5.82 25.81
C PHE A 101 51.86 -5.80 24.39
N ASP A 102 50.81 -5.02 24.21
CA ASP A 102 50.25 -4.70 22.91
C ASP A 102 51.04 -3.54 22.27
N MET A 103 52.32 -3.83 22.08
CA MET A 103 53.33 -2.92 21.54
C MET A 103 54.41 -3.72 20.83
N ILE A 104 54.95 -3.13 19.78
CA ILE A 104 56.01 -3.74 18.95
C ILE A 104 57.34 -3.18 19.40
N PHE A 105 58.24 -4.07 19.79
CA PHE A 105 59.60 -3.74 20.23
C PHE A 105 60.60 -4.26 19.21
N SER A 106 60.50 -3.80 17.94
CA SER A 106 61.33 -4.26 16.82
C SER A 106 62.73 -3.61 16.75
N ASP A 107 62.79 -2.33 17.18
CA ASP A 107 63.97 -1.51 17.04
C ASP A 107 64.72 -1.37 18.37
N PRO A 108 66.07 -1.39 18.33
CA PRO A 108 66.90 -1.12 19.50
C PRO A 108 66.62 0.28 20.05
N TRP A 109 66.62 0.40 21.38
CA TRP A 109 66.55 1.72 22.01
C TRP A 109 67.84 2.49 21.79
N VAL A 110 67.73 3.73 21.29
CA VAL A 110 68.90 4.60 21.09
C VAL A 110 69.14 5.38 22.40
N GLU A 111 70.23 5.01 23.10
CA GLU A 111 70.63 5.69 24.35
C GLU A 111 71.01 7.14 24.10
N LYS A 112 70.56 8.04 25.01
CA LYS A 112 70.98 9.44 24.97
C LYS A 112 72.49 9.56 25.26
N PRO A 113 73.28 10.35 24.50
CA PRO A 113 74.77 10.41 24.60
C PRO A 113 75.31 10.70 25.99
N ASP A 114 74.51 11.38 26.84
CA ASP A 114 74.91 11.84 28.18
C ASP A 114 74.75 10.75 29.28
N ARG A 115 74.20 9.57 28.94
CA ARG A 115 73.92 8.52 29.91
C ARG A 115 75.01 7.46 29.90
N LYS A 116 76.00 7.58 30.81
CA LYS A 116 76.93 6.45 31.05
C LYS A 116 76.23 5.33 31.83
N VAL A 117 75.72 4.33 31.15
CA VAL A 117 75.01 3.20 31.77
C VAL A 117 75.83 1.95 31.59
N SER A 118 75.89 1.11 32.60
CA SER A 118 76.57 -0.17 32.54
C SER A 118 75.83 -1.23 31.72
N LYS A 119 74.54 -1.10 31.53
CA LYS A 119 73.70 -1.93 30.69
C LYS A 119 72.72 -1.04 29.86
N SER A 120 72.42 -1.43 28.62
CA SER A 120 71.44 -0.77 27.79
C SER A 120 70.02 -0.89 28.39
N THR A 121 69.09 0.05 28.08
CA THR A 121 67.73 -0.06 28.59
C THR A 121 66.99 -1.27 28.05
N ASP A 122 67.35 -1.76 26.86
CA ASP A 122 66.85 -3.03 26.33
C ASP A 122 67.28 -4.22 27.15
N GLU A 123 68.55 -4.23 27.65
CA GLU A 123 69.07 -5.27 28.54
C GLU A 123 68.39 -5.26 29.91
N ILE A 124 68.11 -4.03 30.47
CA ILE A 124 67.40 -3.88 31.73
C ILE A 124 65.97 -4.44 31.60
N PHE A 125 65.32 -4.14 30.47
CA PHE A 125 63.94 -4.64 30.22
C PHE A 125 63.96 -6.16 29.99
N ALA A 126 64.91 -6.70 29.25
CA ALA A 126 65.08 -8.15 29.06
C ALA A 126 65.26 -8.90 30.41
N ASP A 127 66.03 -8.29 31.33
CA ASP A 127 66.27 -8.86 32.66
C ASP A 127 64.96 -8.86 33.49
N ALA A 128 64.21 -7.80 33.43
CA ALA A 128 62.87 -7.72 34.09
C ALA A 128 61.89 -8.76 33.50
N ILE A 129 61.88 -8.95 32.15
CA ILE A 129 61.07 -9.95 31.47
C ILE A 129 61.45 -11.37 31.93
N ARG A 130 62.76 -11.69 32.02
CA ARG A 130 63.24 -13.00 32.50
C ARG A 130 62.84 -13.24 33.96
N THR A 131 62.92 -12.22 34.80
CA THR A 131 62.53 -12.29 36.19
C THR A 131 61.06 -12.55 36.38
N ASN A 132 60.20 -11.91 35.58
CA ASN A 132 58.76 -12.14 35.58
C ASN A 132 58.38 -13.53 35.03
N GLY A 133 59.00 -13.97 33.95
CA GLY A 133 58.84 -15.30 33.33
C GLY A 133 57.50 -15.57 32.66
N ARG A 134 56.55 -14.60 32.67
CA ARG A 134 55.20 -14.71 32.11
C ARG A 134 54.80 -13.51 31.24
N VAL A 135 55.75 -13.01 30.48
CA VAL A 135 55.56 -11.88 29.60
C VAL A 135 55.30 -12.33 28.17
N VAL A 136 54.31 -11.72 27.55
CA VAL A 136 53.99 -11.85 26.10
C VAL A 136 54.24 -10.51 25.41
N LEU A 137 54.98 -10.56 24.30
CA LEU A 137 55.32 -9.36 23.52
C LEU A 137 54.53 -9.33 22.19
N GLY A 138 54.18 -8.11 21.75
CA GLY A 138 53.53 -7.88 20.47
C GLY A 138 54.50 -7.93 19.30
N GLY A 139 54.06 -8.45 18.17
CA GLY A 139 54.71 -8.37 16.86
C GLY A 139 53.70 -8.05 15.77
N SER A 140 54.15 -7.61 14.59
CA SER A 140 53.26 -7.31 13.47
C SER A 140 53.63 -8.05 12.19
N ILE A 141 52.64 -8.12 11.28
CA ILE A 141 52.82 -8.55 9.89
C ILE A 141 52.41 -7.41 8.98
N GLU A 142 53.27 -7.04 8.06
CA GLU A 142 52.94 -6.09 7.00
C GLU A 142 52.95 -6.80 5.64
N HIS A 143 51.90 -6.51 4.86
CA HIS A 143 51.72 -7.00 3.50
C HIS A 143 52.03 -5.88 2.50
N GLU A 144 53.18 -5.92 1.84
CA GLU A 144 53.48 -5.06 0.69
C GLU A 144 53.33 -5.86 -0.61
N GLY A 145 52.12 -5.88 -1.16
CA GLY A 145 51.81 -6.67 -2.35
C GLY A 145 51.88 -8.17 -2.11
N LYS A 146 52.91 -8.86 -2.65
CA LYS A 146 53.18 -10.29 -2.41
C LYS A 146 54.25 -10.53 -1.33
N LEU A 147 54.87 -9.47 -0.85
CA LEU A 147 55.92 -9.60 0.18
C LEU A 147 55.25 -9.53 1.55
N VAL A 148 55.53 -10.50 2.39
CA VAL A 148 55.12 -10.56 3.78
C VAL A 148 56.33 -10.31 4.65
N THR A 149 56.34 -9.20 5.37
CA THR A 149 57.35 -8.87 6.35
C THR A 149 56.77 -9.00 7.74
N THR A 150 57.55 -9.61 8.65
CA THR A 150 57.13 -9.79 10.05
C THR A 150 58.06 -9.00 10.96
N ASP A 151 57.47 -8.00 11.65
CA ASP A 151 58.20 -7.26 12.67
C ASP A 151 58.10 -8.01 14.00
N LYS A 152 59.17 -8.75 14.27
CA LYS A 152 59.30 -9.53 15.51
C LYS A 152 59.96 -8.69 16.60
N PRO A 153 59.63 -8.97 17.89
CA PRO A 153 60.38 -8.36 18.98
C PRO A 153 61.87 -8.56 18.86
N LEU A 154 62.68 -7.60 19.29
CA LEU A 154 64.13 -7.71 19.34
C LEU A 154 64.58 -9.04 19.89
N PRO A 155 65.64 -9.71 19.32
CA PRO A 155 66.06 -11.02 19.77
C PRO A 155 66.34 -11.11 21.27
N ILE A 156 66.93 -10.07 21.87
CA ILE A 156 67.23 -10.04 23.31
C ILE A 156 65.93 -10.07 24.16
N LEU A 157 64.84 -9.33 23.75
CA LEU A 157 63.57 -9.28 24.44
C LEU A 157 62.77 -10.55 24.16
N ARG A 158 62.74 -11.01 22.90
CA ARG A 158 62.03 -12.22 22.49
C ARG A 158 62.54 -13.47 23.19
N ASN A 159 63.85 -13.60 23.35
CA ASN A 159 64.47 -14.73 24.08
C ASN A 159 64.27 -14.67 25.58
N ALA A 160 63.91 -13.50 26.13
CA ALA A 160 63.59 -13.30 27.52
C ALA A 160 62.11 -13.56 27.82
N ALA A 161 61.25 -13.30 26.85
CA ALA A 161 59.78 -13.43 26.98
C ALA A 161 59.36 -14.91 27.00
N ALA A 162 58.22 -15.18 27.65
CA ALA A 162 57.62 -16.50 27.66
C ALA A 162 57.02 -16.89 26.30
N ASP A 163 56.45 -15.89 25.60
CA ASP A 163 55.96 -16.06 24.23
C ASP A 163 55.83 -14.68 23.57
N TRP A 164 55.46 -14.65 22.29
CA TRP A 164 55.12 -13.45 21.58
C TRP A 164 53.98 -13.74 20.59
N GLY A 165 53.20 -12.74 20.16
CA GLY A 165 52.08 -12.93 19.25
C GLY A 165 51.74 -11.67 18.45
N LEU A 166 50.97 -11.85 17.39
CA LEU A 166 50.62 -10.83 16.46
C LEU A 166 49.53 -9.91 17.05
N VAL A 167 49.73 -8.58 16.90
CA VAL A 167 48.75 -7.55 17.29
C VAL A 167 47.73 -7.25 16.20
N HIS A 168 47.73 -7.98 15.09
CA HIS A 168 46.86 -7.76 13.97
C HIS A 168 45.48 -8.38 14.17
N TYR A 169 44.46 -7.64 13.77
CA TYR A 169 43.09 -8.14 13.59
C TYR A 169 42.82 -8.44 12.12
N HIS A 170 42.00 -9.41 11.85
CA HIS A 170 41.48 -9.62 10.51
C HIS A 170 40.58 -8.41 10.17
N SER A 171 41.01 -7.59 9.20
CA SER A 171 40.33 -6.37 8.81
C SER A 171 39.02 -6.71 8.05
N GLU A 172 37.91 -6.73 8.75
CA GLU A 172 36.60 -6.65 8.13
C GLU A 172 36.25 -5.19 7.88
N ALA A 173 35.46 -4.90 6.84
CA ALA A 173 35.09 -3.53 6.44
C ALA A 173 34.43 -2.71 7.57
N LEU A 174 33.90 -3.37 8.58
CA LEU A 174 33.18 -2.77 9.71
C LEU A 174 33.90 -3.00 11.07
N GLY A 175 35.17 -3.43 11.06
CA GLY A 175 35.97 -3.69 12.25
C GLY A 175 35.97 -5.13 12.73
N PRO A 176 36.79 -5.46 13.74
CA PRO A 176 37.00 -6.84 14.19
C PRO A 176 35.73 -7.40 14.88
N ARG A 177 35.08 -8.35 14.22
CA ARG A 177 33.99 -9.15 14.78
C ARG A 177 34.34 -10.60 14.92
N GLN A 178 35.37 -11.02 14.17
CA GLN A 178 35.92 -12.34 14.21
C GLN A 178 37.39 -12.27 14.60
N HIS A 179 37.83 -13.31 15.23
CA HIS A 179 39.23 -13.50 15.59
C HIS A 179 39.74 -14.83 15.05
N LEU A 180 40.96 -14.83 14.51
CA LEU A 180 41.69 -16.00 14.13
C LEU A 180 42.95 -16.09 15.03
N GLU A 181 43.09 -17.24 15.66
CA GLU A 181 44.12 -17.42 16.69
C GLU A 181 45.55 -17.55 16.11
N THR A 182 45.61 -18.00 14.88
CA THR A 182 46.91 -18.14 14.15
C THR A 182 46.76 -17.47 12.79
N ILE A 183 47.67 -16.59 12.47
CA ILE A 183 47.80 -15.90 11.18
C ILE A 183 49.18 -16.28 10.61
N GLU A 184 49.19 -16.90 9.40
CA GLU A 184 50.43 -17.35 8.76
C GLU A 184 51.37 -18.19 9.69
N GLU A 185 50.76 -19.12 10.43
CA GLU A 185 51.44 -20.01 11.37
C GLU A 185 51.98 -19.31 12.63
N LEU A 186 51.72 -18.00 12.80
CA LEU A 186 52.12 -17.25 13.99
C LEU A 186 50.93 -17.03 14.92
N PRO A 187 51.08 -17.19 16.23
CA PRO A 187 49.97 -17.01 17.17
C PRO A 187 49.57 -15.54 17.29
N SER A 188 48.28 -15.28 17.52
CA SER A 188 47.82 -13.99 17.94
C SER A 188 48.28 -13.64 19.36
N LEU A 189 48.35 -12.34 19.68
CA LEU A 189 48.72 -11.86 21.01
C LEU A 189 47.82 -12.45 22.09
N SER A 190 46.50 -12.51 21.81
CA SER A 190 45.50 -13.06 22.74
C SER A 190 45.63 -14.57 22.94
N TRP A 191 46.01 -15.32 21.89
CA TRP A 191 46.25 -16.76 21.98
C TRP A 191 47.54 -17.07 22.78
N ALA A 192 48.62 -16.33 22.52
CA ALA A 192 49.85 -16.47 23.29
C ALA A 192 49.62 -16.19 24.79
N ALA A 193 48.85 -15.14 25.11
CA ALA A 193 48.47 -14.83 26.49
C ALA A 193 47.62 -15.96 27.11
N ALA A 194 46.62 -16.48 26.37
CA ALA A 194 45.75 -17.56 26.82
C ALA A 194 46.53 -18.86 27.09
N LYS A 195 47.57 -19.13 26.29
CA LYS A 195 48.46 -20.28 26.44
C LYS A 195 49.29 -20.19 27.74
N ILE A 196 49.81 -19.03 28.07
CA ILE A 196 50.52 -18.79 29.34
C ILE A 196 49.61 -18.96 30.52
N MET A 197 48.37 -18.52 30.43
CA MET A 197 47.34 -18.69 31.44
C MET A 197 46.71 -20.11 31.45
N GLN A 198 47.23 -21.02 30.63
CA GLN A 198 46.77 -22.40 30.49
C GLN A 198 45.26 -22.54 30.22
N ALA A 199 44.71 -21.65 29.41
CA ALA A 199 43.29 -21.69 29.01
C ALA A 199 42.96 -23.07 28.40
N PRO A 200 41.84 -23.70 28.75
CA PRO A 200 41.52 -25.06 28.30
C PRO A 200 41.57 -25.27 26.79
N VAL A 201 41.15 -24.25 26.04
CA VAL A 201 41.13 -24.28 24.56
C VAL A 201 42.52 -24.40 23.94
N THR A 202 43.56 -23.88 24.58
CA THR A 202 44.93 -23.88 24.06
C THR A 202 45.68 -25.24 24.20
N LYS A 203 45.03 -26.19 24.91
CA LYS A 203 45.58 -27.57 25.05
C LYS A 203 45.45 -28.40 23.77
N ASN A 204 44.57 -28.01 22.87
CA ASN A 204 44.35 -28.70 21.60
C ASN A 204 44.86 -27.80 20.45
N SER A 205 45.95 -28.26 19.79
CA SER A 205 46.60 -27.53 18.69
C SER A 205 45.72 -27.30 17.46
N THR A 206 44.64 -28.09 17.28
CA THR A 206 43.72 -27.88 16.15
C THR A 206 42.75 -26.71 16.37
N GLN A 207 42.67 -26.17 17.56
CA GLN A 207 41.78 -25.06 17.91
C GLN A 207 42.37 -23.68 17.58
N ASP A 208 43.62 -23.56 17.27
CA ASP A 208 44.28 -22.31 16.88
C ASP A 208 43.91 -21.83 15.46
N ALA A 209 43.50 -22.74 14.57
CA ALA A 209 43.04 -22.43 13.22
C ALA A 209 41.52 -22.14 13.15
N VAL A 210 40.80 -22.20 14.27
CA VAL A 210 39.35 -21.98 14.30
C VAL A 210 39.02 -20.50 14.38
N ARG A 211 38.27 -19.99 13.39
CA ARG A 211 37.76 -18.63 13.41
C ARG A 211 36.57 -18.49 14.39
N ARG A 212 36.67 -17.56 15.36
CA ARG A 212 35.71 -17.34 16.43
C ARG A 212 35.07 -15.96 16.33
N TRP A 213 33.80 -15.83 16.69
CA TRP A 213 33.14 -14.55 16.79
C TRP A 213 33.35 -13.94 18.18
N ILE A 214 33.83 -12.70 18.22
CA ILE A 214 34.15 -11.99 19.47
C ILE A 214 32.90 -11.76 20.30
N ASN A 215 32.93 -12.13 21.54
CA ASN A 215 31.86 -11.86 22.48
C ASN A 215 32.27 -10.69 23.36
N TYR A 216 31.85 -9.48 22.96
CA TYR A 216 32.14 -8.26 23.71
C TYR A 216 31.37 -8.23 25.04
N TYR A 217 32.02 -7.83 26.12
CA TYR A 217 31.45 -7.75 27.46
C TYR A 217 30.80 -6.42 27.77
N GLY A 218 31.14 -5.36 27.02
CA GLY A 218 30.56 -4.03 27.16
C GLY A 218 31.17 -3.04 26.17
N PRO A 219 30.72 -1.79 26.18
CA PRO A 219 31.29 -0.71 25.38
C PRO A 219 32.74 -0.42 25.78
N PRO A 220 33.48 0.36 24.96
CA PRO A 220 34.87 0.73 25.26
C PRO A 220 35.05 1.29 26.67
N GLY A 221 36.04 0.79 27.39
CA GLY A 221 36.30 1.16 28.78
C GLY A 221 35.53 0.37 29.84
N SER A 222 34.79 -0.67 29.44
CA SER A 222 34.04 -1.52 30.40
C SER A 222 34.94 -2.46 31.20
N LEU A 223 36.00 -2.94 30.60
CA LEU A 223 36.94 -3.82 31.32
C LEU A 223 37.72 -3.04 32.42
N PRO A 224 38.08 -3.70 33.54
CA PRO A 224 38.89 -3.08 34.55
C PRO A 224 40.15 -2.47 33.97
N SER A 225 40.37 -1.20 34.18
CA SER A 225 41.47 -0.50 33.54
C SER A 225 42.04 0.61 34.42
N ILE A 226 43.29 0.96 34.20
CA ILE A 226 44.02 2.00 34.93
C ILE A 226 45.02 2.68 33.96
N SER A 227 45.28 3.97 34.20
CA SER A 227 46.36 4.72 33.50
C SER A 227 47.73 4.16 33.85
N TYR A 228 48.64 4.12 32.86
CA TYR A 228 50.02 3.69 33.03
C TYR A 228 50.71 4.51 34.14
N MET A 229 50.48 5.82 34.17
CA MET A 229 51.02 6.69 35.21
C MET A 229 50.62 6.21 36.62
N LYS A 230 49.35 5.90 36.83
CA LYS A 230 48.86 5.42 38.15
C LYS A 230 49.42 4.05 38.51
N ALA A 231 49.45 3.12 37.51
CA ALA A 231 50.05 1.79 37.73
C ALA A 231 51.55 1.87 38.01
N TYR A 232 52.26 2.81 37.39
CA TYR A 232 53.68 3.06 37.60
C TYR A 232 53.94 3.70 38.99
N ASP A 233 53.19 4.71 39.38
CA ASP A 233 53.32 5.34 40.69
C ASP A 233 52.93 4.44 41.85
N GLY A 234 51.83 3.70 41.71
CA GLY A 234 51.37 2.65 42.62
C GLY A 234 50.84 3.13 43.97
N ARG A 235 50.81 4.44 44.25
CA ARG A 235 50.45 4.98 45.57
C ARG A 235 48.97 4.83 45.89
N ASP A 236 48.12 4.94 44.89
CA ASP A 236 46.66 4.89 45.05
C ASP A 236 46.03 3.66 44.33
N VAL A 237 46.77 2.58 44.23
CA VAL A 237 46.35 1.34 43.59
C VAL A 237 46.16 0.25 44.64
N ASP A 238 44.97 -0.39 44.65
CA ASP A 238 44.72 -1.55 45.47
C ASP A 238 45.79 -2.63 45.24
N PRO A 239 46.47 -3.13 46.26
CA PRO A 239 47.49 -4.20 46.13
C PRO A 239 46.96 -5.45 45.38
N ASP A 240 45.67 -5.73 45.53
CA ASP A 240 45.04 -6.89 44.89
C ASP A 240 44.50 -6.62 43.49
N PHE A 241 44.62 -5.37 42.98
CA PHE A 241 44.08 -5.00 41.67
C PHE A 241 44.66 -5.83 40.52
N PHE A 242 45.91 -6.22 40.60
CA PHE A 242 46.63 -7.03 39.61
C PHE A 242 46.74 -8.50 39.96
N ARG A 243 46.52 -8.87 41.20
CA ARG A 243 46.76 -10.21 41.71
C ARG A 243 45.93 -11.27 40.99
N ASN A 244 46.61 -12.32 40.51
CA ASN A 244 46.02 -13.46 39.78
C ASN A 244 45.32 -13.07 38.47
N LYS A 245 45.62 -11.91 37.88
CA LYS A 245 44.99 -11.42 36.64
C LYS A 245 46.02 -11.32 35.50
N ALA A 246 45.53 -11.38 34.24
CA ALA A 246 46.35 -11.04 33.08
C ALA A 246 46.29 -9.51 32.89
N VAL A 247 47.43 -8.88 32.74
CA VAL A 247 47.58 -7.43 32.58
C VAL A 247 47.94 -7.13 31.14
N PHE A 248 47.07 -6.43 30.43
CA PHE A 248 47.28 -5.98 29.07
C PHE A 248 47.74 -4.53 29.06
N ILE A 249 48.86 -4.21 28.41
CA ILE A 249 49.43 -2.87 28.37
C ILE A 249 49.42 -2.41 26.91
N GLY A 250 48.73 -1.32 26.62
CA GLY A 250 48.61 -0.80 25.25
C GLY A 250 48.16 0.65 25.17
N SER A 251 48.16 1.20 24.00
CA SER A 251 47.84 2.61 23.72
C SER A 251 46.36 2.92 23.82
N ARG A 252 46.04 4.08 24.43
CA ARG A 252 44.74 4.73 24.33
C ARG A 252 44.93 6.23 24.19
N GLN A 253 44.75 6.76 23.00
CA GLN A 253 44.82 8.18 22.77
C GLN A 253 43.47 8.83 23.14
N THR A 254 43.51 9.85 24.03
CA THR A 254 42.30 10.57 24.49
C THR A 254 42.07 11.89 23.76
N VAL A 255 43.06 12.38 22.98
CA VAL A 255 42.99 13.64 22.26
C VAL A 255 43.04 13.37 20.75
N GLY A 256 41.89 13.53 20.11
CA GLY A 256 41.70 13.40 18.69
C GLY A 256 40.22 13.18 18.36
N LEU A 257 39.85 13.35 17.10
CA LEU A 257 38.54 12.92 16.63
C LEU A 257 38.45 11.41 16.83
N THR A 258 37.46 10.96 17.59
CA THR A 258 37.18 9.54 17.81
C THR A 258 37.14 8.81 16.45
N GLY A 259 38.03 7.82 16.27
CA GLY A 259 38.19 7.05 15.04
C GLY A 259 39.33 7.46 14.10
N ALA A 260 40.18 8.41 14.49
CA ALA A 260 41.36 8.82 13.72
C ALA A 260 42.68 8.30 14.27
N GLY A 261 42.70 7.59 15.42
CA GLY A 261 43.85 6.97 15.99
C GLY A 261 44.25 5.70 15.21
N LYS A 262 45.56 5.48 15.01
CA LYS A 262 46.08 4.28 14.30
C LYS A 262 45.73 2.96 14.98
N ASP A 263 45.24 2.97 16.23
CA ASP A 263 44.98 1.79 17.07
C ASP A 263 43.57 1.80 17.71
N GLU A 264 42.61 2.40 17.02
CA GLU A 264 41.20 2.42 17.42
C GLU A 264 40.33 1.75 16.35
N PHE A 265 39.52 0.81 16.75
CA PHE A 265 38.73 -0.02 15.85
C PHE A 265 37.23 0.10 16.11
N PRO A 266 36.41 0.12 15.05
CA PRO A 266 34.95 0.03 15.20
C PRO A 266 34.58 -1.37 15.72
N THR A 267 33.63 -1.40 16.68
CA THR A 267 33.14 -2.66 17.29
C THR A 267 31.63 -2.75 17.21
N ALA A 268 31.02 -3.79 17.78
CA ALA A 268 29.58 -3.95 17.89
C ALA A 268 28.84 -2.76 18.54
N PHE A 269 29.53 -1.88 19.22
CA PHE A 269 28.96 -0.69 19.88
C PHE A 269 29.04 0.58 19.05
N THR A 270 29.89 0.61 18.01
CA THR A 270 30.16 1.83 17.24
C THR A 270 28.95 2.39 16.53
N TRP A 271 28.03 1.52 16.07
CA TRP A 271 26.87 1.92 15.30
C TRP A 271 25.88 2.82 16.08
N TYR A 272 25.84 2.71 17.42
CA TYR A 272 24.94 3.51 18.26
C TYR A 272 25.64 4.46 19.23
N LEU A 273 26.85 4.09 19.74
CA LEU A 273 27.63 4.94 20.65
C LEU A 273 28.57 5.89 19.90
N ARG A 274 28.86 5.63 18.62
CA ARG A 274 29.84 6.38 17.81
C ARG A 274 31.22 6.42 18.45
N THR A 275 31.59 5.39 19.21
CA THR A 275 32.89 5.25 19.86
C THR A 275 33.63 4.07 19.27
N HIS A 276 34.96 4.15 19.29
CA HIS A 276 35.86 3.07 18.85
C HIS A 276 36.51 2.46 20.05
N SER A 277 36.93 1.18 19.96
CA SER A 277 37.63 0.47 21.02
C SER A 277 39.12 0.48 20.76
N PRO A 278 39.98 0.76 21.76
CA PRO A 278 41.42 0.56 21.64
C PRO A 278 41.76 -0.90 21.31
N GLY A 279 42.79 -1.12 20.52
CA GLY A 279 43.22 -2.48 20.15
C GLY A 279 43.54 -3.36 21.35
N VAL A 280 44.20 -2.82 22.36
CA VAL A 280 44.51 -3.54 23.61
C VAL A 280 43.25 -4.07 24.33
N GLU A 281 42.12 -3.33 24.27
CA GLU A 281 40.89 -3.78 24.89
C GLU A 281 40.23 -4.92 24.10
N ILE A 282 40.38 -4.92 22.77
CA ILE A 282 39.94 -6.02 21.93
C ILE A 282 40.76 -7.27 22.18
N HIS A 283 42.10 -7.15 22.30
CA HIS A 283 42.99 -8.26 22.67
C HIS A 283 42.61 -8.86 24.05
N ALA A 284 42.38 -8.00 25.04
CA ALA A 284 41.93 -8.45 26.35
C ALA A 284 40.55 -9.15 26.29
N THR A 285 39.61 -8.64 25.47
CA THR A 285 38.29 -9.27 25.26
C THR A 285 38.45 -10.67 24.64
N VAL A 286 39.23 -10.79 23.58
CA VAL A 286 39.49 -12.09 22.91
C VAL A 286 40.13 -13.05 23.85
N PHE A 287 41.17 -12.63 24.62
CA PHE A 287 41.81 -13.44 25.66
C PHE A 287 40.76 -13.95 26.69
N LEU A 288 39.85 -13.07 27.15
CA LEU A 288 38.81 -13.47 28.10
C LEU A 288 37.84 -14.48 27.47
N ASN A 289 37.50 -14.32 26.20
CA ASN A 289 36.67 -15.30 25.51
C ASN A 289 37.37 -16.67 25.42
N LEU A 290 38.69 -16.70 25.18
CA LEU A 290 39.43 -17.94 25.15
C LEU A 290 39.54 -18.59 26.55
N LEU A 291 39.79 -17.79 27.58
CA LEU A 291 39.90 -18.26 28.96
C LEU A 291 38.58 -18.84 29.50
N ARG A 292 37.45 -18.15 29.20
CA ARG A 292 36.12 -18.51 29.66
C ARG A 292 35.36 -19.44 28.70
N GLN A 293 35.89 -19.65 27.48
CA GLN A 293 35.24 -20.42 26.40
C GLN A 293 33.83 -19.89 26.05
N ASP A 294 33.63 -18.58 26.08
CA ASP A 294 32.33 -17.93 25.91
C ASP A 294 32.28 -17.05 24.64
N TRP A 295 33.07 -17.33 23.62
CA TRP A 295 32.98 -16.74 22.28
C TRP A 295 31.60 -17.03 21.65
N LEU A 296 31.20 -16.20 20.70
CA LEU A 296 29.97 -16.43 19.94
C LEU A 296 30.19 -17.39 18.78
N THR A 297 29.17 -18.18 18.45
CA THR A 297 29.14 -19.04 17.28
C THR A 297 28.05 -18.57 16.32
N ARG A 298 28.28 -18.66 15.03
CA ARG A 298 27.27 -18.36 14.02
C ARG A 298 26.61 -19.65 13.57
N PHE A 299 25.33 -19.60 13.28
CA PHE A 299 24.65 -20.72 12.61
C PHE A 299 25.41 -21.13 11.36
N PRO A 300 25.50 -22.45 11.06
CA PRO A 300 26.10 -22.90 9.82
C PRO A 300 25.33 -22.34 8.62
N LYS A 301 26.05 -21.95 7.56
CA LYS A 301 25.45 -21.30 6.38
C LYS A 301 24.25 -22.06 5.80
N TRP A 302 24.30 -23.39 5.79
CA TRP A 302 23.18 -24.20 5.30
C TRP A 302 21.91 -24.04 6.15
N ALA A 303 22.06 -23.89 7.47
CA ALA A 303 20.91 -23.70 8.38
C ALA A 303 20.33 -22.30 8.22
N GLU A 304 21.15 -21.26 8.06
CA GLU A 304 20.67 -19.90 7.76
C GLU A 304 19.91 -19.87 6.43
N ILE A 305 20.46 -20.47 5.37
CA ILE A 305 19.80 -20.56 4.06
C ILE A 305 18.47 -21.35 4.19
N PHE A 306 18.48 -22.45 4.91
CA PHE A 306 17.24 -23.23 5.15
C PHE A 306 16.18 -22.39 5.88
N LEU A 307 16.56 -21.60 6.89
CA LEU A 307 15.64 -20.71 7.59
C LEU A 307 15.08 -19.62 6.65
N ILE A 308 15.92 -19.01 5.83
CA ILE A 308 15.51 -18.02 4.83
C ILE A 308 14.52 -18.64 3.85
N VAL A 309 14.79 -19.83 3.31
CA VAL A 309 13.90 -20.52 2.39
C VAL A 309 12.55 -20.85 3.08
N LEU A 310 12.60 -21.47 4.24
CA LEU A 310 11.41 -21.89 4.98
C LEU A 310 10.54 -20.68 5.38
N PHE A 311 11.19 -19.64 5.89
CA PHE A 311 10.51 -18.44 6.37
C PHE A 311 10.00 -17.58 5.22
N GLY A 312 10.80 -17.39 4.16
CA GLY A 312 10.41 -16.62 2.97
C GLY A 312 9.22 -17.25 2.24
N VAL A 313 9.25 -18.57 2.04
CA VAL A 313 8.13 -19.29 1.44
C VAL A 313 6.91 -19.27 2.37
N GLY A 314 7.10 -19.56 3.67
CA GLY A 314 6.02 -19.60 4.65
C GLY A 314 5.34 -18.25 4.86
N ALA A 315 6.11 -17.19 5.03
CA ALA A 315 5.59 -15.83 5.20
C ALA A 315 4.95 -15.32 3.91
N GLY A 316 5.64 -15.44 2.75
CA GLY A 316 5.15 -14.97 1.47
C GLY A 316 3.83 -15.63 1.07
N PHE A 317 3.73 -16.94 1.22
CA PHE A 317 2.52 -17.68 0.91
C PHE A 317 1.44 -17.46 1.98
N GLY A 318 1.79 -17.63 3.25
CA GLY A 318 0.83 -17.57 4.36
C GLY A 318 0.15 -16.21 4.49
N LEU A 319 0.92 -15.12 4.51
CA LEU A 319 0.35 -13.76 4.65
C LEU A 319 -0.54 -13.38 3.47
N SER A 320 -0.21 -13.82 2.26
CA SER A 320 -0.99 -13.52 1.05
C SER A 320 -2.35 -14.24 1.00
N THR A 321 -2.53 -15.32 1.76
CA THR A 321 -3.81 -16.02 1.86
C THR A 321 -4.74 -15.45 2.93
N LEU A 322 -4.21 -14.64 3.85
CA LEU A 322 -4.94 -14.03 4.95
C LEU A 322 -5.53 -12.66 4.54
N TYR A 323 -6.63 -12.29 5.19
CA TYR A 323 -7.14 -10.91 5.14
C TYR A 323 -6.13 -9.94 5.77
N SER A 324 -6.06 -8.71 5.26
CA SER A 324 -5.05 -7.71 5.64
C SER A 324 -4.88 -7.53 7.16
N ARG A 325 -5.95 -7.54 7.95
CA ARG A 325 -5.89 -7.43 9.43
C ARG A 325 -5.25 -8.67 10.08
N LEU A 326 -5.61 -9.86 9.62
CA LEU A 326 -5.04 -11.12 10.12
C LEU A 326 -3.60 -11.29 9.65
N ALA A 327 -3.27 -10.89 8.42
CA ALA A 327 -1.90 -10.89 7.91
C ALA A 327 -1.00 -9.98 8.76
N THR A 328 -1.48 -8.79 9.14
CA THR A 328 -0.74 -7.88 10.02
C THR A 328 -0.51 -8.49 11.40
N ALA A 329 -1.54 -9.06 12.02
CA ALA A 329 -1.41 -9.70 13.32
C ALA A 329 -0.44 -10.91 13.27
N ALA A 330 -0.55 -11.75 12.25
CA ALA A 330 0.34 -12.89 12.04
C ALA A 330 1.79 -12.44 11.79
N ALA A 331 2.02 -11.37 11.01
CA ALA A 331 3.34 -10.82 10.77
C ALA A 331 3.96 -10.25 12.06
N LEU A 332 3.20 -9.54 12.89
CA LEU A 332 3.68 -9.03 14.17
C LEU A 332 4.06 -10.17 15.11
N LEU A 333 3.24 -11.22 15.22
CA LEU A 333 3.54 -12.40 16.04
C LEU A 333 4.77 -13.15 15.52
N ALA A 334 4.89 -13.34 14.21
CA ALA A 334 6.06 -13.99 13.61
C ALA A 334 7.33 -13.16 13.83
N GLY A 335 7.26 -11.84 13.64
CA GLY A 335 8.38 -10.91 13.87
C GLY A 335 8.83 -10.93 15.34
N MET A 336 7.88 -10.91 16.28
CA MET A 336 8.18 -11.06 17.70
C MET A 336 8.82 -12.42 18.01
N GLY A 337 8.35 -13.49 17.38
CA GLY A 337 8.95 -14.83 17.49
C GLY A 337 10.40 -14.87 17.02
N VAL A 338 10.70 -14.24 15.88
CA VAL A 338 12.08 -14.12 15.34
C VAL A 338 12.98 -13.34 16.31
N LEU A 339 12.50 -12.20 16.82
CA LEU A 339 13.26 -11.37 17.77
C LEU A 339 13.52 -12.12 19.08
N LEU A 340 12.50 -12.78 19.60
CA LEU A 340 12.64 -13.58 20.81
C LEU A 340 13.60 -14.77 20.63
N ALA A 341 13.50 -15.47 19.51
CA ALA A 341 14.44 -16.55 19.17
C ALA A 341 15.86 -16.02 19.04
N ALA A 342 16.08 -14.92 18.30
CA ALA A 342 17.38 -14.29 18.18
C ALA A 342 17.97 -13.92 19.53
N TRP A 343 17.15 -13.34 20.41
CA TRP A 343 17.55 -12.97 21.77
C TRP A 343 17.90 -14.20 22.64
N ILE A 344 17.08 -15.26 22.64
CA ILE A 344 17.32 -16.50 23.42
C ILE A 344 18.60 -17.17 22.96
N PHE A 345 18.79 -17.38 21.68
CA PHE A 345 20.00 -17.99 21.13
C PHE A 345 21.25 -17.17 21.47
N PHE A 346 21.19 -15.86 21.31
CA PHE A 346 22.31 -14.97 21.60
C PHE A 346 22.64 -14.93 23.11
N ARG A 347 21.63 -14.84 23.98
CA ARG A 347 21.82 -14.66 25.43
C ARG A 347 22.23 -15.93 26.15
N TYR A 348 21.66 -17.07 25.77
CA TYR A 348 21.81 -18.31 26.54
C TYR A 348 22.68 -19.36 25.83
N GLN A 349 22.64 -19.39 24.50
CA GLN A 349 23.39 -20.38 23.73
C GLN A 349 24.70 -19.83 23.16
N LEU A 350 24.94 -18.52 23.23
CA LEU A 350 26.06 -17.82 22.59
C LEU A 350 26.10 -18.06 21.08
N VAL A 351 24.93 -18.17 20.47
CA VAL A 351 24.74 -18.43 19.06
C VAL A 351 23.98 -17.27 18.42
N TRP A 352 24.38 -16.87 17.24
CA TRP A 352 23.68 -15.84 16.49
C TRP A 352 23.45 -16.29 15.05
N PHE A 353 22.49 -15.65 14.38
CA PHE A 353 22.15 -15.89 12.98
C PHE A 353 21.63 -14.59 12.34
N ALA A 354 21.52 -14.58 11.00
CA ALA A 354 21.11 -13.40 10.23
C ALA A 354 19.59 -13.10 10.33
N TRP A 355 19.09 -12.84 11.53
CA TRP A 355 17.67 -12.67 11.83
C TRP A 355 17.03 -11.41 11.19
N LEU A 356 17.81 -10.36 10.91
CA LEU A 356 17.30 -9.17 10.21
C LEU A 356 16.85 -9.48 8.79
N ILE A 357 17.44 -10.48 8.13
CA ILE A 357 17.01 -10.91 6.80
C ILE A 357 15.59 -11.52 6.89
N LEU A 358 15.31 -12.32 7.92
CA LEU A 358 13.97 -12.90 8.13
C LEU A 358 12.93 -11.81 8.40
N LEU A 359 13.29 -10.75 9.13
CA LEU A 359 12.40 -9.60 9.33
C LEU A 359 12.17 -8.80 8.03
N ALA A 360 13.19 -8.68 7.18
CA ALA A 360 13.05 -8.03 5.88
C ALA A 360 12.12 -8.83 4.97
N GLU A 361 12.22 -10.17 4.95
CA GLU A 361 11.30 -11.06 4.24
C GLU A 361 9.86 -10.88 4.74
N LEU A 362 9.67 -10.85 6.05
CA LEU A 362 8.36 -10.69 6.69
C LEU A 362 7.72 -9.36 6.33
N LEU A 363 8.48 -8.28 6.37
CA LEU A 363 8.03 -6.94 6.00
C LEU A 363 7.63 -6.88 4.53
N PHE A 364 8.45 -7.45 3.64
CA PHE A 364 8.14 -7.51 2.22
C PHE A 364 6.87 -8.31 1.94
N ALA A 365 6.74 -9.51 2.54
CA ALA A 365 5.56 -10.35 2.42
C ALA A 365 4.28 -9.65 2.90
N LEU A 366 4.37 -8.86 3.98
CA LEU A 366 3.26 -8.08 4.52
C LEU A 366 2.85 -6.96 3.56
N ILE A 367 3.82 -6.19 3.03
CA ILE A 367 3.56 -5.12 2.05
C ILE A 367 2.92 -5.71 0.79
N TRP A 368 3.45 -6.82 0.29
CA TRP A 368 2.89 -7.53 -0.85
C TRP A 368 1.45 -7.98 -0.59
N SER A 369 1.20 -8.61 0.56
CA SER A 369 -0.14 -9.05 0.97
C SER A 369 -1.14 -7.89 1.00
N TRP A 370 -0.77 -6.74 1.55
CA TRP A 370 -1.62 -5.55 1.57
C TRP A 370 -1.91 -5.01 0.17
N GLY A 371 -0.87 -4.89 -0.67
CA GLY A 371 -1.00 -4.45 -2.06
C GLY A 371 -1.92 -5.37 -2.85
N TYR A 372 -1.68 -6.67 -2.78
CA TYR A 372 -2.46 -7.68 -3.48
C TYR A 372 -3.94 -7.70 -3.05
N ASN A 373 -4.21 -7.71 -1.75
CA ASN A 373 -5.58 -7.65 -1.21
C ASN A 373 -6.30 -6.36 -1.60
N SER A 374 -5.60 -5.22 -1.60
CA SER A 374 -6.16 -3.93 -2.01
C SER A 374 -6.52 -3.90 -3.49
N ILE A 375 -5.67 -4.44 -4.35
CA ILE A 375 -5.93 -4.54 -5.80
C ILE A 375 -7.14 -5.46 -6.06
N GLN A 376 -7.23 -6.59 -5.38
CA GLN A 376 -8.37 -7.49 -5.51
C GLN A 376 -9.68 -6.85 -5.05
N ALA A 377 -9.69 -6.21 -3.90
CA ALA A 377 -10.86 -5.51 -3.38
C ALA A 377 -11.32 -4.39 -4.34
N TYR A 378 -10.37 -3.65 -4.92
CA TYR A 378 -10.67 -2.62 -5.92
C TYR A 378 -11.27 -3.22 -7.21
N ALA A 379 -10.71 -4.30 -7.72
CA ALA A 379 -11.22 -4.99 -8.92
C ALA A 379 -12.63 -5.56 -8.68
N GLU A 380 -12.88 -6.16 -7.53
CA GLU A 380 -14.21 -6.66 -7.14
C GLU A 380 -15.25 -5.55 -7.06
N ARG A 381 -14.88 -4.42 -6.45
CA ARG A 381 -15.74 -3.25 -6.37
C ARG A 381 -16.09 -2.70 -7.75
N LYS A 382 -15.10 -2.60 -8.66
CA LYS A 382 -15.34 -2.14 -10.04
C LYS A 382 -16.26 -3.06 -10.83
N ILE A 383 -16.10 -4.36 -10.70
CA ILE A 383 -16.99 -5.34 -11.35
C ILE A 383 -18.42 -5.18 -10.83
N LEU A 384 -18.59 -5.02 -9.52
CA LEU A 384 -19.91 -4.80 -8.90
C LEU A 384 -20.52 -3.47 -9.38
N GLU A 385 -19.75 -2.38 -9.39
CA GLU A 385 -20.16 -1.08 -9.92
C GLU A 385 -20.64 -1.19 -11.37
N HIS A 386 -19.87 -1.86 -12.22
CA HIS A 386 -20.23 -2.03 -13.63
C HIS A 386 -21.50 -2.86 -13.80
N SER A 387 -21.63 -3.97 -13.06
CA SER A 387 -22.80 -4.84 -13.12
C SER A 387 -24.09 -4.11 -12.68
N LEU A 388 -24.00 -3.30 -11.62
CA LEU A 388 -25.12 -2.50 -11.15
C LEU A 388 -25.45 -1.33 -12.10
N ALA A 389 -24.44 -0.76 -12.77
CA ALA A 389 -24.64 0.35 -13.72
C ALA A 389 -25.38 -0.08 -15.00
N LEU A 390 -25.43 -1.39 -15.31
CA LEU A 390 -26.25 -1.90 -16.41
C LEU A 390 -27.77 -1.83 -16.11
N HIS A 391 -28.15 -1.75 -14.83
CA HIS A 391 -29.55 -1.81 -14.39
C HIS A 391 -30.00 -0.58 -13.63
N LEU A 392 -29.06 0.27 -13.18
CA LEU A 392 -29.34 1.42 -12.34
C LEU A 392 -28.52 2.63 -12.81
N PRO A 393 -29.04 3.87 -12.70
CA PRO A 393 -28.27 5.08 -12.99
C PRO A 393 -27.02 5.17 -12.14
N ALA A 394 -25.95 5.72 -12.71
CA ALA A 394 -24.61 5.79 -12.08
C ALA A 394 -24.64 6.49 -10.69
N ARG A 395 -25.51 7.48 -10.50
CA ARG A 395 -25.70 8.15 -9.20
C ARG A 395 -26.27 7.20 -8.14
N ARG A 396 -27.27 6.39 -8.51
CA ARG A 396 -27.91 5.42 -7.60
C ARG A 396 -26.95 4.29 -7.24
N VAL A 397 -26.16 3.80 -8.18
CA VAL A 397 -25.10 2.81 -7.92
C VAL A 397 -24.12 3.31 -6.86
N LYS A 398 -23.68 4.57 -6.94
CA LYS A 398 -22.79 5.17 -5.93
C LYS A 398 -23.43 5.26 -4.54
N GLN A 399 -24.75 5.53 -4.46
CA GLN A 399 -25.47 5.56 -3.19
C GLN A 399 -25.59 4.15 -2.59
N ILE A 400 -25.97 3.16 -3.38
CA ILE A 400 -26.10 1.75 -2.96
C ILE A 400 -24.75 1.20 -2.46
N LEU A 401 -23.67 1.53 -3.13
CA LEU A 401 -22.33 1.11 -2.71
C LEU A 401 -21.85 1.74 -1.39
N LYS A 402 -22.42 2.90 -1.02
CA LYS A 402 -22.18 3.55 0.28
C LYS A 402 -23.11 3.02 1.38
N SER A 403 -24.33 2.69 1.01
CA SER A 403 -25.41 2.31 1.95
C SER A 403 -26.22 1.15 1.33
N PRO A 404 -25.79 -0.11 1.54
CA PRO A 404 -26.47 -1.29 1.00
C PRO A 404 -27.92 -1.43 1.46
N GLU A 405 -28.30 -0.78 2.56
CA GLU A 405 -29.66 -0.73 3.10
C GLU A 405 -30.67 -0.12 2.11
N LEU A 406 -30.18 0.70 1.17
CA LEU A 406 -31.01 1.26 0.08
C LEU A 406 -31.54 0.21 -0.92
N LEU A 407 -31.11 -1.03 -0.82
CA LEU A 407 -31.65 -2.17 -1.57
C LEU A 407 -32.91 -2.78 -0.93
N ALA A 408 -33.26 -2.38 0.29
CA ALA A 408 -34.48 -2.88 0.90
C ALA A 408 -35.76 -2.35 0.16
N PRO A 409 -36.88 -3.09 0.16
CA PRO A 409 -38.14 -2.59 -0.33
C PRO A 409 -38.49 -1.31 0.40
N SER A 410 -38.62 -0.20 -0.34
CA SER A 410 -39.00 1.11 0.20
C SER A 410 -39.68 1.92 -0.89
N ALA A 411 -40.66 2.70 -0.54
CA ALA A 411 -41.32 3.60 -1.47
C ALA A 411 -41.55 4.96 -0.80
N GLU A 412 -41.27 6.01 -1.54
CA GLU A 412 -41.50 7.39 -1.13
C GLU A 412 -42.53 8.02 -2.07
N LYS A 413 -43.46 8.80 -1.52
CA LYS A 413 -44.42 9.55 -2.33
C LYS A 413 -43.75 10.82 -2.83
N GLN A 414 -43.62 10.92 -4.14
CA GLN A 414 -42.95 12.03 -4.83
C GLN A 414 -43.78 12.50 -6.01
N GLU A 415 -43.80 13.80 -6.27
CA GLU A 415 -44.33 14.35 -7.51
C GLU A 415 -43.27 14.24 -8.60
N VAL A 416 -43.58 13.56 -9.69
CA VAL A 416 -42.63 13.25 -10.76
C VAL A 416 -43.19 13.54 -12.13
N SER A 417 -42.34 13.86 -13.10
CA SER A 417 -42.71 13.80 -14.50
C SER A 417 -42.46 12.39 -15.03
N LEU A 418 -43.46 11.88 -15.74
CA LEU A 418 -43.48 10.52 -16.27
C LEU A 418 -43.51 10.57 -17.79
N MET A 419 -42.78 9.69 -18.44
CA MET A 419 -42.79 9.51 -19.88
C MET A 419 -43.01 8.04 -20.21
N PHE A 420 -44.03 7.78 -21.04
CA PHE A 420 -44.20 6.52 -21.72
C PHE A 420 -43.97 6.71 -23.22
N THR A 421 -43.29 5.77 -23.85
CA THR A 421 -43.14 5.75 -25.31
C THR A 421 -43.60 4.41 -25.86
N ASP A 422 -44.01 4.41 -27.12
CA ASP A 422 -44.35 3.19 -27.88
C ASP A 422 -44.03 3.39 -29.35
N ILE A 423 -43.59 2.33 -30.04
CA ILE A 423 -43.31 2.41 -31.49
C ILE A 423 -44.63 2.23 -32.26
N ALA A 424 -44.94 3.18 -33.13
CA ALA A 424 -46.15 3.10 -33.94
C ALA A 424 -46.10 1.82 -34.83
N ASP A 425 -47.23 1.08 -34.78
CA ASP A 425 -47.47 -0.11 -35.58
C ASP A 425 -46.44 -1.28 -35.34
N TRP A 426 -45.82 -1.29 -34.13
CA TRP A 426 -44.84 -2.29 -33.75
C TRP A 426 -45.32 -3.74 -33.91
N SER A 427 -46.57 -4.03 -33.55
CA SER A 427 -47.15 -5.36 -33.72
C SER A 427 -47.12 -5.81 -35.19
N THR A 428 -47.42 -4.91 -36.13
CA THR A 428 -47.36 -5.18 -37.56
C THR A 428 -45.93 -5.39 -38.05
N ILE A 429 -44.97 -4.62 -37.49
CA ILE A 429 -43.54 -4.76 -37.79
C ILE A 429 -43.01 -6.12 -37.26
N SER A 430 -43.39 -6.45 -36.02
CA SER A 430 -42.95 -7.70 -35.36
C SER A 430 -43.45 -8.97 -36.07
N ASP A 431 -44.64 -8.92 -36.67
CA ASP A 431 -45.19 -10.02 -37.43
C ASP A 431 -44.49 -10.27 -38.79
N ARG A 432 -43.83 -9.23 -39.33
CA ARG A 432 -43.23 -9.29 -40.67
C ARG A 432 -41.73 -9.45 -40.65
N VAL A 433 -41.04 -9.19 -39.53
CA VAL A 433 -39.58 -9.21 -39.41
C VAL A 433 -39.14 -10.44 -38.67
N ALA A 434 -38.08 -11.12 -39.15
CA ALA A 434 -37.49 -12.27 -38.47
C ALA A 434 -37.01 -11.86 -37.06
N PRO A 435 -37.20 -12.72 -36.04
CA PRO A 435 -36.91 -12.40 -34.62
C PRO A 435 -35.50 -11.85 -34.38
N ASP A 436 -34.47 -12.40 -35.02
CA ASP A 436 -33.08 -11.96 -34.88
C ASP A 436 -32.86 -10.54 -35.42
N ARG A 437 -33.53 -10.18 -36.50
CA ARG A 437 -33.47 -8.81 -37.07
C ARG A 437 -34.28 -7.85 -36.21
N LEU A 438 -35.45 -8.28 -35.75
CA LEU A 438 -36.29 -7.49 -34.85
C LEU A 438 -35.53 -7.10 -33.58
N PHE A 439 -34.83 -8.06 -32.95
CA PHE A 439 -34.02 -7.83 -31.77
C PHE A 439 -32.89 -6.82 -32.03
N LYS A 440 -32.22 -6.90 -33.17
CA LYS A 440 -31.18 -5.93 -33.55
C LYS A 440 -31.74 -4.54 -33.79
N HIS A 441 -32.93 -4.44 -34.42
CA HIS A 441 -33.59 -3.15 -34.65
C HIS A 441 -34.01 -2.51 -33.32
N LEU A 442 -34.59 -3.28 -32.41
CA LEU A 442 -35.00 -2.79 -31.11
C LEU A 442 -33.81 -2.34 -30.26
N ASN A 443 -32.72 -3.08 -30.26
CA ASN A 443 -31.50 -2.65 -29.57
C ASN A 443 -30.95 -1.33 -30.13
N ARG A 444 -30.89 -1.16 -31.45
CA ARG A 444 -30.48 0.10 -32.09
C ARG A 444 -31.42 1.26 -31.73
N TYR A 445 -32.72 1.01 -31.67
CA TYR A 445 -33.70 1.99 -31.20
C TYR A 445 -33.38 2.44 -29.77
N PHE A 446 -33.15 1.52 -28.85
CA PHE A 446 -32.80 1.84 -27.47
C PHE A 446 -31.45 2.52 -27.33
N GLU A 447 -30.46 2.13 -28.13
CA GLU A 447 -29.15 2.80 -28.18
C GLU A 447 -29.24 4.28 -28.55
N LYS A 448 -30.25 4.66 -29.34
CA LYS A 448 -30.51 6.03 -29.76
C LYS A 448 -31.42 6.80 -28.79
N THR A 449 -32.46 6.17 -28.32
CA THR A 449 -33.51 6.83 -27.53
C THR A 449 -33.23 6.96 -26.05
N ILE A 450 -32.60 5.96 -25.42
CA ILE A 450 -32.22 6.00 -23.99
C ILE A 450 -31.26 7.17 -23.67
N PRO A 451 -30.24 7.45 -24.48
CA PRO A 451 -29.39 8.61 -24.27
C PRO A 451 -30.12 9.96 -24.29
N CYS A 452 -31.26 10.08 -25.03
CA CYS A 452 -32.06 11.30 -25.05
C CYS A 452 -32.69 11.56 -23.67
N VAL A 453 -33.14 10.51 -22.99
CA VAL A 453 -33.66 10.59 -21.61
C VAL A 453 -32.52 10.94 -20.63
N HIS A 454 -31.41 10.25 -20.71
CA HIS A 454 -30.28 10.45 -19.78
C HIS A 454 -29.60 11.82 -19.94
N LYS A 455 -29.53 12.38 -21.16
CA LYS A 455 -28.97 13.73 -21.40
C LYS A 455 -29.76 14.83 -20.72
N GLU A 456 -31.06 14.58 -20.49
CA GLU A 456 -31.96 15.47 -19.75
C GLU A 456 -32.13 15.03 -18.28
N ASP A 457 -31.15 14.30 -17.73
CA ASP A 457 -31.14 13.76 -16.36
C ASP A 457 -32.38 12.92 -16.00
N GLY A 458 -33.05 12.33 -17.00
CA GLY A 458 -34.14 11.40 -16.81
C GLY A 458 -33.66 10.00 -16.45
N MET A 459 -34.46 9.25 -15.76
CA MET A 459 -34.24 7.89 -15.35
C MET A 459 -35.14 6.93 -16.12
N VAL A 460 -34.54 6.03 -16.92
CA VAL A 460 -35.29 4.92 -17.51
C VAL A 460 -35.53 3.87 -16.43
N LEU A 461 -36.81 3.61 -16.10
CA LEU A 461 -37.22 2.63 -15.10
C LEU A 461 -37.33 1.23 -15.67
N GLN A 462 -37.98 1.10 -16.82
CA GLN A 462 -38.25 -0.17 -17.47
C GLN A 462 -38.30 -0.03 -18.99
N LEU A 463 -37.94 -1.11 -19.66
CA LEU A 463 -38.21 -1.37 -21.07
C LEU A 463 -39.31 -2.44 -21.12
N ILE A 464 -40.47 -2.10 -21.67
CA ILE A 464 -41.68 -2.96 -21.72
C ILE A 464 -41.96 -3.27 -23.18
N GLY A 465 -41.44 -4.37 -23.71
CA GLY A 465 -41.43 -4.63 -25.15
C GLY A 465 -40.66 -3.57 -25.91
N ASP A 466 -41.30 -2.79 -26.73
CA ASP A 466 -40.74 -1.64 -27.46
C ASP A 466 -40.92 -0.31 -26.73
N ALA A 467 -41.64 -0.29 -25.60
CA ALA A 467 -41.89 0.88 -24.81
C ALA A 467 -40.79 1.23 -23.82
N ILE A 468 -40.55 2.54 -23.65
CA ILE A 468 -39.66 3.09 -22.63
C ILE A 468 -40.53 3.74 -21.55
N PHE A 469 -40.38 3.31 -20.31
CA PHE A 469 -40.93 3.99 -19.15
C PHE A 469 -39.82 4.74 -18.41
N ALA A 470 -39.91 6.06 -18.37
CA ALA A 470 -38.95 6.95 -17.73
C ALA A 470 -39.59 7.98 -16.80
N LEU A 471 -38.79 8.49 -15.86
CA LEU A 471 -39.24 9.56 -14.95
C LEU A 471 -38.14 10.59 -14.68
N TRP A 472 -38.54 11.74 -14.16
CA TRP A 472 -37.75 12.85 -13.64
C TRP A 472 -38.23 13.24 -12.24
N ASN A 473 -37.41 13.89 -11.45
CA ASN A 473 -37.65 14.35 -10.07
C ASN A 473 -37.58 13.22 -9.03
N ALA A 474 -37.00 12.06 -9.39
CA ALA A 474 -36.69 10.99 -8.45
C ALA A 474 -35.50 10.18 -8.95
N PRO A 475 -34.67 9.64 -8.04
CA PRO A 475 -34.74 9.70 -6.57
C PRO A 475 -34.31 11.06 -5.99
N GLU A 476 -33.70 11.91 -6.78
CA GLU A 476 -33.25 13.25 -6.37
C GLU A 476 -34.23 14.34 -6.89
N PRO A 477 -34.51 15.38 -6.09
CA PRO A 477 -35.36 16.48 -6.52
C PRO A 477 -34.76 17.23 -7.71
N GLN A 478 -35.60 17.55 -8.70
CA GLN A 478 -35.27 18.32 -9.89
C GLN A 478 -36.35 19.43 -10.11
N PRO A 479 -36.06 20.68 -9.77
CA PRO A 479 -37.04 21.75 -9.84
C PRO A 479 -37.66 21.98 -11.22
N ASN A 480 -36.96 21.63 -12.30
CA ASN A 480 -37.36 21.81 -13.69
C ASN A 480 -37.66 20.48 -14.40
N HIS A 481 -38.18 19.48 -13.67
CA HIS A 481 -38.38 18.12 -14.19
C HIS A 481 -39.40 18.06 -15.36
N GLN A 482 -40.43 18.92 -15.39
CA GLN A 482 -41.36 18.98 -16.51
C GLN A 482 -40.69 19.49 -17.79
N GLU A 483 -39.89 20.54 -17.68
CA GLU A 483 -39.10 21.07 -18.81
C GLU A 483 -38.16 20.02 -19.39
N ARG A 484 -37.43 19.30 -18.52
CA ARG A 484 -36.52 18.25 -18.92
C ARG A 484 -37.22 17.08 -19.61
N ALA A 485 -38.40 16.70 -19.13
CA ALA A 485 -39.18 15.65 -19.78
C ALA A 485 -39.63 16.08 -21.19
N CYS A 486 -40.04 17.33 -21.38
CA CYS A 486 -40.37 17.88 -22.70
C CYS A 486 -39.16 17.93 -23.63
N ALA A 487 -38.01 18.40 -23.14
CA ALA A 487 -36.79 18.44 -23.91
C ALA A 487 -36.31 17.04 -24.33
N ALA A 488 -36.43 16.06 -23.45
CA ALA A 488 -36.11 14.66 -23.76
C ALA A 488 -37.00 14.09 -24.85
N ALA A 489 -38.33 14.37 -24.77
CA ALA A 489 -39.28 13.91 -25.79
C ALA A 489 -39.01 14.50 -27.18
N LEU A 490 -38.69 15.80 -27.26
CA LEU A 490 -38.30 16.43 -28.52
C LEU A 490 -36.99 15.86 -29.07
N LYS A 491 -35.96 15.72 -28.25
CA LYS A 491 -34.69 15.13 -28.66
C LYS A 491 -34.87 13.70 -29.17
N LEU A 492 -35.70 12.91 -28.50
CA LEU A 492 -36.03 11.54 -28.92
C LEU A 492 -36.69 11.56 -30.30
N ARG A 493 -37.68 12.44 -30.53
CA ARG A 493 -38.33 12.61 -31.83
C ARG A 493 -37.27 12.95 -32.92
N ASP A 494 -36.44 13.95 -32.67
CA ASP A 494 -35.49 14.48 -33.66
C ASP A 494 -34.41 13.46 -33.98
N GLU A 495 -33.90 12.74 -32.98
CA GLU A 495 -32.90 11.64 -33.17
C GLU A 495 -33.46 10.49 -34.03
N LEU A 496 -34.79 10.22 -33.92
CA LEU A 496 -35.44 9.17 -34.72
C LEU A 496 -35.69 9.62 -36.18
N VAL A 497 -35.95 10.90 -36.44
CA VAL A 497 -36.06 11.44 -37.79
C VAL A 497 -34.71 11.29 -38.55
N GLU A 498 -33.57 11.55 -37.87
CA GLU A 498 -32.24 11.32 -38.42
C GLU A 498 -31.97 9.83 -38.66
N PHE A 499 -32.42 8.98 -37.76
CA PHE A 499 -32.26 7.53 -37.86
C PHE A 499 -33.08 6.94 -39.01
N GLU A 500 -34.31 7.42 -39.26
CA GLU A 500 -35.15 6.99 -40.40
C GLU A 500 -34.55 7.39 -41.76
N SER A 501 -33.91 8.55 -41.85
CA SER A 501 -33.29 9.03 -43.10
C SER A 501 -32.07 8.22 -43.55
N GLY A 502 -31.48 7.45 -42.63
CA GLY A 502 -30.25 6.68 -42.87
C GLY A 502 -30.46 5.20 -43.22
N ASN A 503 -31.66 4.63 -43.02
CA ASN A 503 -31.81 3.17 -43.14
C ASN A 503 -33.26 2.69 -43.33
N GLU A 504 -33.55 2.07 -44.48
CA GLU A 504 -34.41 0.90 -44.71
C GLU A 504 -35.81 0.82 -44.08
N ASN A 505 -36.76 0.65 -44.93
CA ASN A 505 -38.01 -0.16 -44.95
C ASN A 505 -39.00 -0.15 -43.74
N TYR A 506 -38.63 0.31 -42.54
CA TYR A 506 -39.56 0.33 -41.39
C TYR A 506 -39.35 1.61 -40.55
N PRO A 507 -40.21 2.63 -40.69
CA PRO A 507 -40.13 3.84 -39.89
C PRO A 507 -40.44 3.50 -38.39
N LEU A 508 -39.52 3.87 -37.50
CA LEU A 508 -39.68 3.66 -36.04
C LEU A 508 -40.36 4.90 -35.39
N ARG A 509 -41.42 5.39 -35.97
CA ARG A 509 -42.21 6.50 -35.40
C ARG A 509 -42.58 6.19 -33.98
N THR A 510 -42.13 7.00 -33.04
CA THR A 510 -42.42 6.81 -31.62
C THR A 510 -43.46 7.78 -31.14
N ARG A 511 -44.45 7.25 -30.45
CA ARG A 511 -45.46 8.02 -29.68
C ARG A 511 -44.97 8.24 -28.28
N VAL A 512 -45.23 9.43 -27.73
CA VAL A 512 -44.79 9.81 -26.39
C VAL A 512 -45.96 10.38 -25.62
N GLY A 513 -46.19 9.90 -24.39
CA GLY A 513 -47.10 10.44 -23.42
C GLY A 513 -46.37 11.01 -22.21
N LEU A 514 -46.57 12.29 -21.92
CA LEU A 514 -45.95 13.00 -20.80
C LEU A 514 -47.06 13.36 -19.75
N HIS A 515 -46.79 13.00 -18.49
CA HIS A 515 -47.69 13.35 -17.39
C HIS A 515 -46.89 13.71 -16.13
N CYS A 516 -47.46 14.57 -15.29
CA CYS A 516 -46.87 14.92 -13.99
C CYS A 516 -47.86 14.65 -12.88
N GLY A 517 -47.38 14.06 -11.78
CA GLY A 517 -48.21 13.86 -10.60
C GLY A 517 -47.55 13.00 -9.51
N PRO A 518 -48.25 12.90 -8.36
CA PRO A 518 -47.71 12.16 -7.22
C PRO A 518 -47.83 10.66 -7.44
N VAL A 519 -46.66 9.98 -7.29
CA VAL A 519 -46.52 8.53 -7.36
C VAL A 519 -45.70 8.02 -6.19
N SER A 520 -45.79 6.71 -5.90
CA SER A 520 -44.84 6.03 -4.99
C SER A 520 -43.68 5.54 -5.78
N VAL A 521 -42.48 6.11 -5.53
CA VAL A 521 -41.24 5.72 -6.19
C VAL A 521 -40.36 4.95 -5.23
N GLY A 522 -39.81 3.80 -5.65
CA GLY A 522 -38.94 3.01 -4.81
C GLY A 522 -38.69 1.60 -5.31
N ASN A 523 -38.07 0.77 -4.45
CA ASN A 523 -37.80 -0.63 -4.73
C ASN A 523 -39.09 -1.46 -4.48
N CYS A 524 -39.63 -2.06 -5.53
CA CYS A 524 -40.77 -2.94 -5.47
C CYS A 524 -40.39 -4.36 -5.87
N GLY A 525 -40.85 -5.37 -5.12
CA GLY A 525 -40.62 -6.76 -5.43
C GLY A 525 -40.36 -7.62 -4.19
N SER A 526 -39.66 -8.74 -4.40
CA SER A 526 -39.28 -9.69 -3.34
C SER A 526 -37.75 -9.63 -3.06
N ALA A 527 -37.31 -10.34 -2.03
CA ALA A 527 -35.89 -10.47 -1.73
C ALA A 527 -35.06 -11.08 -2.89
N GLU A 528 -35.70 -11.83 -3.80
CA GLU A 528 -35.03 -12.45 -4.94
C GLU A 528 -35.04 -11.55 -6.19
N ARG A 529 -36.02 -10.63 -6.30
CA ARG A 529 -36.16 -9.74 -7.46
C ARG A 529 -36.74 -8.41 -7.04
N LEU A 530 -35.92 -7.39 -7.03
CA LEU A 530 -36.28 -5.99 -6.78
C LEU A 530 -36.15 -5.17 -8.06
N VAL A 531 -37.12 -4.33 -8.30
CA VAL A 531 -37.12 -3.37 -9.41
C VAL A 531 -37.41 -1.98 -8.84
N TYR A 532 -36.55 -1.03 -9.15
CA TYR A 532 -36.81 0.37 -8.83
C TYR A 532 -37.85 0.91 -9.84
N THR A 533 -38.98 1.33 -9.37
CA THR A 533 -40.08 1.74 -10.23
C THR A 533 -40.95 2.78 -9.57
N ALA A 534 -41.90 3.34 -10.34
CA ALA A 534 -42.92 4.26 -9.89
C ALA A 534 -44.32 3.61 -10.01
N LEU A 535 -45.10 3.66 -8.94
CA LEU A 535 -46.43 3.08 -8.88
C LEU A 535 -47.46 4.14 -8.48
N GLY A 536 -48.58 4.17 -9.18
CA GLY A 536 -49.70 5.07 -8.90
C GLY A 536 -50.63 5.27 -10.10
N ALA A 537 -51.77 5.90 -9.88
CA ALA A 537 -52.75 6.20 -10.94
C ALA A 537 -52.13 7.09 -12.03
N GLU A 538 -51.26 8.00 -11.64
CA GLU A 538 -50.62 8.96 -12.56
C GLU A 538 -49.63 8.26 -13.54
N THR A 539 -49.07 7.11 -13.16
CA THR A 539 -48.26 6.30 -14.06
C THR A 539 -49.08 5.78 -15.25
N ASN A 540 -50.31 5.28 -14.96
CA ASN A 540 -51.20 4.81 -16.00
C ASN A 540 -51.69 5.94 -16.88
N MET A 541 -51.73 7.18 -16.35
CA MET A 541 -52.17 8.34 -17.12
C MET A 541 -51.18 8.70 -18.23
N ALA A 542 -49.86 8.64 -17.94
CA ALA A 542 -48.80 8.83 -18.95
C ALA A 542 -48.90 7.77 -20.08
N ALA A 543 -49.15 6.51 -19.73
CA ALA A 543 -49.32 5.44 -20.71
C ALA A 543 -50.57 5.63 -21.59
N ARG A 544 -51.66 6.14 -20.99
CA ARG A 544 -52.91 6.46 -21.74
C ARG A 544 -52.71 7.62 -22.71
N LEU A 545 -51.95 8.64 -22.31
CA LEU A 545 -51.58 9.75 -23.18
C LEU A 545 -50.72 9.30 -24.35
N GLU A 546 -49.81 8.36 -24.13
CA GLU A 546 -49.10 7.74 -25.24
C GLU A 546 -50.09 7.10 -26.24
N GLY A 547 -50.98 6.23 -25.73
CA GLY A 547 -51.97 5.55 -26.57
C GLY A 547 -52.92 6.50 -27.30
N LEU A 548 -53.28 7.69 -26.73
CA LEU A 548 -54.10 8.68 -27.35
C LEU A 548 -53.53 9.28 -28.64
N ASN A 549 -52.16 9.32 -28.77
CA ASN A 549 -51.51 9.77 -29.98
C ASN A 549 -52.00 9.02 -31.23
N LYS A 550 -52.33 7.72 -31.10
CA LYS A 550 -52.82 6.89 -32.19
C LYS A 550 -54.13 7.43 -32.77
N TYR A 551 -55.04 7.90 -31.90
CA TYR A 551 -56.37 8.39 -32.32
C TYR A 551 -56.30 9.79 -32.88
N LEU A 552 -55.45 10.63 -32.29
CA LEU A 552 -55.27 12.02 -32.68
C LEU A 552 -54.32 12.17 -33.87
N GLY A 553 -53.49 11.17 -34.17
CA GLY A 553 -52.46 11.26 -35.21
C GLY A 553 -51.33 12.19 -34.82
N THR A 554 -51.00 12.25 -33.53
CA THR A 554 -49.90 13.06 -32.93
C THR A 554 -48.73 12.21 -32.57
N GLN A 555 -47.61 12.83 -32.18
CA GLN A 555 -46.42 12.12 -31.70
C GLN A 555 -46.14 12.30 -30.21
N ILE A 556 -46.29 13.53 -29.69
CA ILE A 556 -45.98 13.82 -28.28
C ILE A 556 -47.20 14.53 -27.66
N LEU A 557 -47.85 13.86 -26.72
CA LEU A 557 -48.95 14.43 -25.93
C LEU A 557 -48.55 14.61 -24.47
N ALA A 558 -48.97 15.71 -23.90
CA ALA A 558 -48.77 16.05 -22.49
C ALA A 558 -50.10 16.47 -21.83
N SER A 559 -50.22 16.18 -20.53
CA SER A 559 -51.30 16.73 -19.74
C SER A 559 -51.04 18.18 -19.33
N ASP A 560 -52.08 18.88 -18.93
CA ASP A 560 -52.06 20.21 -18.29
C ASP A 560 -51.03 20.30 -17.15
N ARG A 561 -50.82 19.23 -16.40
CA ARG A 561 -49.85 19.19 -15.30
C ARG A 561 -48.37 19.26 -15.72
N ILE A 562 -48.07 18.97 -16.98
CA ILE A 562 -46.73 19.17 -17.55
C ILE A 562 -46.56 20.62 -18.00
N VAL A 563 -47.65 21.24 -18.54
CA VAL A 563 -47.60 22.56 -19.15
C VAL A 563 -47.79 23.64 -18.08
N THR A 564 -46.71 23.82 -17.30
CA THR A 564 -46.62 24.93 -16.35
C THR A 564 -46.24 26.24 -17.08
N GLU A 565 -46.45 27.39 -16.43
CA GLU A 565 -46.08 28.68 -17.01
C GLU A 565 -44.64 28.73 -17.53
N ALA A 566 -43.67 28.22 -16.73
CA ALA A 566 -42.26 28.14 -17.09
C ALA A 566 -41.99 27.21 -18.30
N VAL A 567 -42.80 26.16 -18.48
CA VAL A 567 -42.69 25.23 -19.60
C VAL A 567 -43.33 25.79 -20.85
N GLU A 568 -44.43 26.49 -20.69
CA GLU A 568 -45.16 27.16 -21.80
C GLU A 568 -44.27 28.23 -22.48
N GLU A 569 -43.46 28.95 -21.70
CA GLU A 569 -42.53 29.95 -22.21
C GLU A 569 -41.39 29.37 -23.06
N LYS A 570 -41.05 28.10 -22.88
CA LYS A 570 -39.90 27.46 -23.55
C LYS A 570 -40.24 26.60 -24.75
N PHE A 571 -41.50 26.12 -24.81
CA PHE A 571 -41.96 25.20 -25.83
C PHE A 571 -43.19 25.71 -26.59
N THR A 572 -43.39 25.16 -27.78
CA THR A 572 -44.50 25.44 -28.62
C THR A 572 -45.58 24.35 -28.46
N TRP A 573 -46.78 24.78 -28.08
CA TRP A 573 -47.85 23.87 -27.76
C TRP A 573 -49.07 24.08 -28.66
N ARG A 574 -49.85 22.99 -28.89
CA ARG A 574 -51.21 23.05 -29.42
C ARG A 574 -52.16 22.44 -28.38
N CYS A 575 -53.13 23.21 -27.88
CA CYS A 575 -54.19 22.66 -27.03
C CYS A 575 -55.05 21.70 -27.85
N MET A 576 -55.20 20.50 -27.36
CA MET A 576 -55.96 19.44 -28.00
C MET A 576 -57.40 19.35 -27.44
N GLY A 577 -57.70 20.08 -26.37
CA GLY A 577 -59.01 20.09 -25.69
C GLY A 577 -59.07 19.16 -24.48
N ARG A 578 -60.29 18.88 -24.05
CA ARG A 578 -60.57 18.15 -22.80
C ARG A 578 -60.92 16.70 -23.08
N PHE A 579 -60.24 15.80 -22.45
CA PHE A 579 -60.42 14.35 -22.67
C PHE A 579 -60.64 13.61 -21.35
N LYS A 580 -61.63 12.71 -21.33
CA LYS A 580 -61.79 11.68 -20.33
C LYS A 580 -61.17 10.39 -20.87
N LEU A 581 -60.00 10.00 -20.30
CA LEU A 581 -59.26 8.84 -20.77
C LEU A 581 -59.91 7.53 -20.22
N LYS A 582 -59.85 6.45 -20.95
CA LYS A 582 -60.45 5.17 -20.60
C LYS A 582 -60.08 4.69 -19.19
N GLY A 583 -61.12 4.39 -18.36
CA GLY A 583 -60.94 3.95 -16.98
C GLY A 583 -60.40 5.03 -16.03
N SER A 584 -60.63 6.29 -16.33
CA SER A 584 -60.44 7.43 -15.43
C SER A 584 -61.68 8.32 -15.45
N ASP A 585 -62.13 8.72 -14.27
CA ASP A 585 -63.21 9.70 -14.17
C ASP A 585 -62.74 11.15 -14.25
N ARG A 586 -61.43 11.35 -14.32
CA ARG A 586 -60.80 12.68 -14.43
C ARG A 586 -60.82 13.15 -15.90
N VAL A 587 -61.25 14.37 -16.09
CA VAL A 587 -61.06 15.09 -17.35
C VAL A 587 -59.73 15.84 -17.28
N LEU A 588 -58.91 15.65 -18.28
CA LEU A 588 -57.61 16.33 -18.43
C LEU A 588 -57.66 17.23 -19.65
N GLU A 589 -57.04 18.38 -19.55
CA GLU A 589 -56.73 19.20 -20.72
C GLU A 589 -55.40 18.68 -21.31
N ILE A 590 -55.41 18.40 -22.60
CA ILE A 590 -54.31 17.72 -23.29
C ILE A 590 -53.69 18.67 -24.28
N TYR A 591 -52.39 18.64 -24.37
CA TYR A 591 -51.56 19.45 -25.24
C TYR A 591 -50.67 18.60 -26.10
N GLU A 592 -50.50 18.96 -27.37
CA GLU A 592 -49.46 18.42 -28.22
C GLU A 592 -48.22 19.30 -28.11
N LEU A 593 -47.07 18.67 -27.82
CA LEU A 593 -45.78 19.33 -27.86
C LEU A 593 -45.23 19.32 -29.30
N LEU A 594 -45.10 20.49 -29.88
CA LEU A 594 -44.72 20.64 -31.27
C LEU A 594 -43.22 20.85 -31.47
N ASP A 595 -42.66 21.83 -30.77
CA ASP A 595 -41.25 22.17 -30.90
C ASP A 595 -40.79 23.09 -29.73
N THR A 596 -39.57 23.56 -29.77
CA THR A 596 -39.06 24.64 -28.90
C THR A 596 -39.66 25.98 -29.33
N ARG A 597 -39.68 26.96 -28.42
CA ARG A 597 -40.35 28.27 -28.61
C ARG A 597 -39.73 29.08 -29.75
N ASP A 598 -38.46 28.96 -29.98
CA ASP A 598 -37.73 29.62 -31.10
C ASP A 598 -38.29 29.27 -32.48
N LYS A 599 -38.94 28.10 -32.62
CA LYS A 599 -39.56 27.66 -33.88
C LYS A 599 -41.09 27.94 -33.95
N GLU A 600 -41.67 28.69 -33.03
CA GLU A 600 -43.10 28.93 -32.94
C GLU A 600 -43.71 29.55 -34.21
N GLU A 601 -42.99 30.45 -34.87
CA GLU A 601 -43.47 31.21 -36.02
C GLU A 601 -44.00 30.30 -37.13
N HIS A 602 -43.34 29.16 -37.38
CA HIS A 602 -43.74 28.22 -38.42
C HIS A 602 -45.10 27.55 -38.20
N SER A 603 -45.60 27.53 -36.96
CA SER A 603 -46.85 26.86 -36.59
C SER A 603 -47.97 27.81 -36.18
N ARG A 604 -47.67 29.10 -36.02
CA ARG A 604 -48.56 30.10 -35.41
C ARG A 604 -49.87 30.28 -36.14
N ALA A 605 -49.86 30.34 -37.47
CA ALA A 605 -51.06 30.58 -38.29
C ALA A 605 -52.09 29.42 -38.09
N TRP A 606 -51.69 28.23 -38.42
CA TRP A 606 -52.60 27.07 -38.35
C TRP A 606 -52.97 26.67 -36.90
N ARG A 607 -52.12 26.92 -35.92
CA ARG A 607 -52.48 26.72 -34.49
C ARG A 607 -53.59 27.66 -34.05
N LYS A 608 -53.55 28.92 -34.48
CA LYS A 608 -54.63 29.89 -34.23
C LYS A 608 -55.94 29.44 -34.83
N LEU A 609 -55.92 28.93 -36.05
CA LEU A 609 -57.10 28.36 -36.70
C LEU A 609 -57.64 27.15 -35.95
N PHE A 610 -56.76 26.24 -35.52
CA PHE A 610 -57.12 25.06 -34.74
C PHE A 610 -57.73 25.47 -33.38
N SER A 611 -57.14 26.43 -32.68
CA SER A 611 -57.65 26.94 -31.41
C SER A 611 -59.05 27.59 -31.56
N ASN A 612 -59.30 28.30 -32.65
CA ASN A 612 -60.64 28.83 -32.96
C ASN A 612 -61.65 27.70 -33.22
N GLY A 613 -61.23 26.68 -34.01
CA GLY A 613 -62.06 25.49 -34.21
C GLY A 613 -62.41 24.75 -32.93
N LEU A 614 -61.44 24.62 -32.02
CA LEU A 614 -61.63 23.98 -30.71
C LEU A 614 -62.63 24.82 -29.84
N ARG A 615 -62.50 26.14 -29.84
CA ARG A 615 -63.42 27.03 -29.12
C ARG A 615 -64.88 26.88 -29.66
N HIS A 616 -65.05 26.91 -30.99
CA HIS A 616 -66.39 26.70 -31.60
C HIS A 616 -66.94 25.31 -31.29
N PHE A 617 -66.12 24.27 -31.29
CA PHE A 617 -66.46 22.92 -30.87
C PHE A 617 -66.96 22.87 -29.43
N GLN A 618 -66.24 23.51 -28.50
CA GLN A 618 -66.69 23.61 -27.08
C GLN A 618 -67.97 24.31 -26.86
N HIS A 619 -68.38 25.27 -27.74
CA HIS A 619 -69.59 25.98 -27.71
C HIS A 619 -70.70 25.33 -28.55
N GLN A 620 -70.46 24.16 -29.15
CA GLN A 620 -71.41 23.44 -30.03
C GLN A 620 -71.72 24.18 -31.31
N GLU A 621 -70.86 25.13 -31.72
CA GLU A 621 -70.96 25.89 -32.98
C GLU A 621 -70.30 25.03 -34.09
N TRP A 622 -71.08 23.99 -34.50
CA TRP A 622 -70.55 22.92 -35.34
C TRP A 622 -70.10 23.39 -36.73
N GLU A 623 -70.79 24.29 -37.35
CA GLU A 623 -70.47 24.76 -38.72
C GLU A 623 -69.18 25.59 -38.70
N GLU A 624 -69.04 26.46 -37.74
CA GLU A 624 -67.82 27.28 -37.53
C GLU A 624 -66.65 26.42 -37.18
N ALA A 625 -66.86 25.40 -36.31
CA ALA A 625 -65.86 24.45 -35.97
C ALA A 625 -65.33 23.63 -37.19
N VAL A 626 -66.30 23.15 -38.02
CA VAL A 626 -66.00 22.44 -39.26
C VAL A 626 -65.19 23.30 -40.22
N ALA A 627 -65.62 24.56 -40.41
CA ALA A 627 -64.91 25.51 -41.29
C ALA A 627 -63.49 25.74 -40.82
N ALA A 628 -63.23 25.96 -39.50
CA ALA A 628 -61.94 26.21 -38.95
C ALA A 628 -61.05 24.99 -39.07
N PHE A 629 -61.47 23.78 -38.72
CA PHE A 629 -60.67 22.56 -38.82
C PHE A 629 -60.39 22.19 -40.31
N SER A 630 -61.35 22.43 -41.20
CA SER A 630 -61.10 22.21 -42.63
C SER A 630 -60.02 23.16 -43.19
N GLN A 631 -60.00 24.40 -42.71
CA GLN A 631 -58.97 25.36 -43.10
C GLN A 631 -57.59 24.95 -42.59
N VAL A 632 -57.48 24.39 -41.38
CA VAL A 632 -56.19 23.77 -40.87
C VAL A 632 -55.73 22.64 -41.83
N ILE A 633 -56.64 21.78 -42.29
CA ILE A 633 -56.29 20.69 -43.21
C ILE A 633 -55.84 21.23 -44.58
N LEU A 634 -56.38 22.35 -45.02
CA LEU A 634 -55.92 23.00 -46.29
C LEU A 634 -54.49 23.50 -46.12
N GLU A 635 -54.11 24.08 -44.98
CA GLU A 635 -52.74 24.54 -44.71
C GLU A 635 -51.83 23.37 -44.42
N ARG A 636 -52.31 22.34 -43.72
CA ARG A 636 -51.54 21.18 -43.27
C ARG A 636 -52.24 19.87 -43.66
N LYS A 637 -51.92 19.38 -44.88
CA LYS A 637 -52.61 18.25 -45.54
C LYS A 637 -52.83 17.01 -44.71
N GLU A 638 -51.96 16.75 -43.74
CA GLU A 638 -52.00 15.53 -42.89
C GLU A 638 -52.24 15.84 -41.42
N ASP A 639 -53.06 16.91 -41.11
CA ASP A 639 -53.37 17.21 -39.72
C ASP A 639 -54.34 16.19 -39.11
N GLY A 640 -53.80 15.22 -38.33
CA GLY A 640 -54.58 14.19 -37.68
C GLY A 640 -55.63 14.70 -36.70
N PRO A 641 -55.29 15.67 -35.80
CA PRO A 641 -56.23 16.24 -34.86
C PRO A 641 -57.43 16.91 -35.51
N SER A 642 -57.25 17.71 -36.55
CA SER A 642 -58.38 18.32 -37.27
C SER A 642 -59.27 17.26 -37.90
N ARG A 643 -58.73 16.22 -38.49
CA ARG A 643 -59.51 15.07 -39.00
C ARG A 643 -60.27 14.33 -37.90
N PHE A 644 -59.66 14.19 -36.70
CA PHE A 644 -60.30 13.58 -35.56
C PHE A 644 -61.51 14.43 -35.12
N TYR A 645 -61.40 15.76 -35.00
CA TYR A 645 -62.48 16.63 -34.59
C TYR A 645 -63.62 16.67 -35.62
N LEU A 646 -63.33 16.66 -36.90
CA LEU A 646 -64.31 16.59 -37.97
C LEU A 646 -65.16 15.32 -37.83
N ARG A 647 -64.57 14.16 -37.63
CA ARG A 647 -65.27 12.89 -37.39
C ARG A 647 -66.09 12.91 -36.09
N LYS A 648 -65.57 13.53 -35.04
CA LYS A 648 -66.30 13.62 -33.76
C LYS A 648 -67.49 14.58 -33.87
N ILE A 649 -67.39 15.68 -34.58
CA ILE A 649 -68.53 16.60 -34.85
C ILE A 649 -69.62 15.86 -35.62
N GLU A 650 -69.31 15.10 -36.65
CA GLU A 650 -70.28 14.32 -37.42
C GLU A 650 -71.00 13.30 -36.54
N ALA A 651 -70.36 12.61 -35.65
CA ALA A 651 -70.99 11.69 -34.70
C ALA A 651 -71.83 12.44 -33.67
N MET A 652 -71.36 13.51 -33.07
CA MET A 652 -71.99 14.27 -31.99
C MET A 652 -73.16 15.12 -32.43
N ARG A 653 -73.27 15.48 -33.72
CA ARG A 653 -74.45 16.13 -34.28
C ARG A 653 -75.72 15.33 -34.10
N GLN A 654 -75.65 14.03 -33.97
CA GLN A 654 -76.77 13.10 -33.83
C GLN A 654 -77.00 12.71 -32.35
N GLU A 655 -76.16 13.11 -31.44
CA GLU A 655 -76.24 12.79 -30.03
C GLU A 655 -76.81 13.92 -29.21
N LYS A 656 -77.62 13.62 -28.17
CA LYS A 656 -78.11 14.59 -27.20
C LYS A 656 -77.07 14.81 -26.13
N LEU A 657 -76.30 15.88 -26.24
CA LEU A 657 -75.28 16.22 -25.28
C LEU A 657 -75.81 16.67 -23.94
N PRO A 658 -75.12 16.46 -22.82
CA PRO A 658 -75.57 16.97 -21.49
C PRO A 658 -75.63 18.50 -21.46
N GLU A 659 -76.54 19.04 -20.65
CA GLU A 659 -76.74 20.52 -20.51
C GLU A 659 -75.47 21.26 -20.04
N LYS A 660 -74.56 20.58 -19.33
CA LYS A 660 -73.24 21.10 -18.84
C LYS A 660 -72.04 20.40 -19.51
N TRP A 661 -72.12 20.28 -20.81
CA TRP A 661 -71.00 19.79 -21.57
C TRP A 661 -70.07 20.96 -21.96
N PHE A 662 -68.77 20.84 -21.66
CA PHE A 662 -67.76 21.86 -21.91
C PHE A 662 -66.70 21.36 -22.92
N GLY A 663 -67.08 20.57 -23.88
CA GLY A 663 -66.16 20.04 -24.92
C GLY A 663 -65.39 18.82 -24.51
N GLU A 664 -65.83 18.08 -23.48
CA GLU A 664 -65.19 16.85 -23.06
C GLU A 664 -65.42 15.71 -24.05
N ILE A 665 -64.35 15.00 -24.43
CA ILE A 665 -64.39 13.84 -25.30
C ILE A 665 -64.08 12.59 -24.46
N SER A 666 -65.01 11.64 -24.35
CA SER A 666 -64.78 10.35 -23.73
C SER A 666 -64.08 9.39 -24.74
N MET A 667 -63.01 8.74 -24.28
CA MET A 667 -62.24 7.78 -25.06
C MET A 667 -62.54 6.34 -24.58
N ASP A 668 -63.81 5.96 -24.47
CA ASP A 668 -64.22 4.65 -23.93
C ASP A 668 -64.12 3.51 -24.94
N GLU A 669 -63.96 3.77 -26.23
CA GLU A 669 -63.78 2.78 -27.30
C GLU A 669 -62.32 2.43 -27.55
N LYS A 670 -62.12 1.12 -27.85
CA LYS A 670 -60.81 0.57 -28.26
C LYS A 670 -60.43 1.01 -29.67
#